data_0a13472b5ec750a8ca24aa07935b0dc9
#
_entry.id   0a13472b5ec750a8ca24aa07935b0dc9
#
_cell.length_a   1.000
_cell.length_b   1.000
_cell.length_c   1.000
_cell.angle_alpha   90.00
_cell.angle_beta   90.00
_cell.angle_gamma   90.00
#
_symmetry.space_group_name_H-M   'P 1'
#
loop_
_entity.id
_entity.type
_entity.pdbx_description
1 polymer ?
#
loop_
_entity_poly.entity_id
_entity_poly.type
_entity_poly.pdbx_seq_one_letter_code
_entity_poly.pdbx_strand_id
1 'polypeptide(L)'
;MAGSRRTGSGRIGAVPDETDRPAEPLLRLAAAYGVVPDYRGHDGLHHWASEATLRGVLAALGVDASSPERVALAVAHVEDMPWRRVVPPVVVTRSGRQAHVPVHVTDGDPVRVWLALDEETGGGRLELTQVDVYVEPRVVDGRRVGRATFTLPADLPLGWHELHAEGPSAGAHCAVVVTPDRLELPAALAGRHTWGYMAQLYSVRSRTSWGIGDLGDLAEIGWLAAKRCGADFVLVNPLHAAEPAGHMTPSPYLPTSRRFINPVYIRVEDVRETAYLSAADRALVEWAAEPVLALDADPGPIDRDAAWTAKKAALEVVFAAPRSAARQEAFDDFVAEQGAGLETFALWCALCERYADQPRWPAEALDPSSELVKAARTELAERVVFHEWLQWVADTQLAEAHRAARSGGMAIGVMHDLAVGVHPEGADVWALGDVLSSGATVGAPPDMYNQQGQDWSQPPWRPDALARAAYRPYRDMLRTILRHAGALRIDHVIGLFRLWWVPTGMSAAEGAYVRYDHEALVGILALEAHRARALVIGEDLGTVEPWVRDYLSERGILGTSVLWFEQDMHGNPVPPEHYRRLALATVTTHDLPPTAGYLAGEHVTLRNRLGLLTAPVEQVRAEAEAERNRMLTALRQRGMLGDDPSEREIVEALHRWVLATPAALIGVSLADAVGERRAQNQPGTDTEYPNWKIPLTDSSGAVVLVDDLFDNQRLLSLAAVMNGH
;
A
#
# COMPACT_ATOMS: atom_id res chain seq x y z
N MET A 1 54.77 -36.61 18.94
CA MET A 1 54.89 -36.36 17.49
C MET A 1 53.65 -35.57 17.06
N ALA A 2 53.85 -34.36 16.89
CA ALA A 2 53.46 -33.35 15.96
C ALA A 2 52.06 -33.49 15.36
N GLY A 3 51.12 -32.70 15.88
CA GLY A 3 49.81 -32.43 15.30
C GLY A 3 49.73 -30.97 14.93
N SER A 4 49.39 -30.65 13.73
CA SER A 4 49.29 -29.29 13.18
C SER A 4 47.96 -28.62 13.55
N ARG A 5 48.06 -27.49 14.22
CA ARG A 5 46.97 -26.51 14.34
C ARG A 5 46.78 -25.84 12.97
N ARG A 6 45.56 -25.94 12.38
CA ARG A 6 45.15 -25.06 11.29
C ARG A 6 44.35 -23.90 11.88
N THR A 7 44.98 -22.75 11.87
CA THR A 7 44.33 -21.45 12.09
C THR A 7 43.44 -21.13 10.91
N GLY A 8 42.13 -21.02 11.15
CA GLY A 8 41.21 -20.51 10.16
C GLY A 8 41.39 -19.01 10.02
N SER A 9 42.02 -18.57 8.95
CA SER A 9 42.00 -17.17 8.51
C SER A 9 40.61 -16.83 7.98
N GLY A 10 39.95 -15.85 8.56
CA GLY A 10 38.73 -15.27 8.03
C GLY A 10 38.92 -14.81 6.58
N ARG A 11 38.13 -15.33 5.68
CA ARG A 11 38.06 -14.83 4.30
C ARG A 11 37.40 -13.47 4.34
N ILE A 12 38.17 -12.42 4.16
CA ILE A 12 37.73 -11.10 3.71
C ILE A 12 37.03 -11.30 2.36
N GLY A 13 35.86 -10.69 2.18
CA GLY A 13 34.92 -10.89 1.09
C GLY A 13 35.51 -11.16 -0.28
N ALA A 14 34.99 -12.18 -0.94
CA ALA A 14 35.32 -12.47 -2.32
C ALA A 14 34.87 -11.27 -3.18
N VAL A 15 35.78 -10.73 -3.97
CA VAL A 15 35.48 -9.80 -5.06
C VAL A 15 34.54 -10.54 -6.02
N PRO A 16 33.44 -9.91 -6.52
CA PRO A 16 32.55 -10.55 -7.50
C PRO A 16 33.39 -11.07 -8.67
N ASP A 17 32.99 -12.22 -9.20
CA ASP A 17 33.66 -12.78 -10.37
C ASP A 17 33.40 -11.81 -11.55
N GLU A 18 34.45 -11.15 -12.07
CA GLU A 18 34.35 -10.20 -13.19
C GLU A 18 33.75 -10.85 -14.44
N THR A 19 33.66 -12.19 -14.48
CA THR A 19 33.12 -12.96 -15.59
C THR A 19 31.58 -12.85 -15.72
N ASP A 20 30.86 -12.49 -14.66
CA ASP A 20 29.39 -12.41 -14.65
C ASP A 20 28.86 -10.96 -14.87
N ARG A 21 29.75 -9.99 -15.05
CA ARG A 21 29.36 -8.60 -15.29
C ARG A 21 28.80 -8.42 -16.71
N PRO A 22 27.57 -7.92 -16.88
CA PRO A 22 26.99 -7.65 -18.19
C PRO A 22 27.80 -6.63 -19.00
N ALA A 23 27.60 -6.63 -20.31
CA ALA A 23 28.30 -5.74 -21.24
C ALA A 23 28.01 -4.26 -20.94
N GLU A 24 29.05 -3.39 -20.97
CA GLU A 24 28.97 -1.96 -20.61
C GLU A 24 27.84 -1.18 -21.31
N PRO A 25 27.56 -1.37 -22.64
CA PRO A 25 26.43 -0.67 -23.28
C PRO A 25 25.07 -1.05 -22.69
N LEU A 26 24.87 -2.31 -22.29
CA LEU A 26 23.64 -2.78 -21.66
C LEU A 26 23.51 -2.20 -20.24
N LEU A 27 24.59 -2.13 -19.47
CA LEU A 27 24.62 -1.49 -18.16
C LEU A 27 24.25 0.01 -18.25
N ARG A 28 24.79 0.71 -19.24
CA ARG A 28 24.46 2.12 -19.49
C ARG A 28 22.98 2.30 -19.84
N LEU A 29 22.44 1.43 -20.69
CA LEU A 29 21.01 1.44 -21.03
C LEU A 29 20.15 1.16 -19.80
N ALA A 30 20.47 0.11 -19.03
CA ALA A 30 19.77 -0.23 -17.80
C ALA A 30 19.73 0.96 -16.83
N ALA A 31 20.87 1.57 -16.55
CA ALA A 31 20.98 2.73 -15.67
C ALA A 31 20.16 3.93 -16.18
N ALA A 32 20.11 4.19 -17.48
CA ALA A 32 19.34 5.27 -18.08
C ALA A 32 17.81 5.11 -17.90
N TYR A 33 17.33 3.87 -17.76
CA TYR A 33 15.94 3.54 -17.45
C TYR A 33 15.69 3.25 -15.95
N GLY A 34 16.66 3.54 -15.07
CA GLY A 34 16.53 3.35 -13.63
C GLY A 34 16.68 1.90 -13.18
N VAL A 35 17.04 0.98 -14.07
CA VAL A 35 17.30 -0.42 -13.70
C VAL A 35 18.65 -0.51 -13.01
N VAL A 36 18.67 -1.05 -11.79
CA VAL A 36 19.88 -1.25 -10.99
C VAL A 36 20.46 -2.61 -11.34
N PRO A 37 21.65 -2.67 -11.98
CA PRO A 37 22.17 -3.92 -12.51
C PRO A 37 22.80 -4.83 -11.44
N ASP A 38 22.93 -4.33 -10.22
CA ASP A 38 23.60 -5.02 -9.14
C ASP A 38 22.96 -4.71 -7.79
N TYR A 39 23.09 -5.62 -6.85
CA TYR A 39 22.59 -5.43 -5.49
C TYR A 39 23.44 -6.20 -4.47
N ARG A 40 23.33 -5.80 -3.20
CA ARG A 40 23.93 -6.54 -2.09
C ARG A 40 22.88 -7.49 -1.52
N GLY A 41 23.17 -8.80 -1.57
CA GLY A 41 22.31 -9.83 -1.02
C GLY A 41 22.32 -9.88 0.52
N HIS A 42 21.42 -10.66 1.09
CA HIS A 42 21.36 -10.94 2.54
C HIS A 42 22.63 -11.69 3.04
N ASP A 43 23.30 -12.41 2.14
CA ASP A 43 24.60 -13.05 2.38
C ASP A 43 25.76 -12.05 2.50
N GLY A 44 25.47 -10.76 2.29
CA GLY A 44 26.46 -9.69 2.29
C GLY A 44 27.31 -9.63 1.03
N LEU A 45 27.07 -10.52 0.06
CA LEU A 45 27.78 -10.54 -1.21
C LEU A 45 27.16 -9.56 -2.21
N HIS A 46 27.94 -9.19 -3.21
CA HIS A 46 27.50 -8.36 -4.33
C HIS A 46 27.07 -9.29 -5.48
N HIS A 47 25.86 -9.08 -5.99
CA HIS A 47 25.26 -9.87 -7.05
C HIS A 47 25.01 -9.00 -8.28
N TRP A 48 25.32 -9.49 -9.47
CA TRP A 48 24.96 -8.90 -10.74
C TRP A 48 23.66 -9.53 -11.26
N ALA A 49 22.73 -8.72 -11.75
CA ALA A 49 21.62 -9.21 -12.55
C ALA A 49 22.16 -9.76 -13.89
N SER A 50 21.65 -10.90 -14.34
CA SER A 50 22.06 -11.48 -15.61
C SER A 50 21.71 -10.58 -16.80
N GLU A 51 22.41 -10.73 -17.94
CA GLU A 51 22.01 -10.05 -19.18
C GLU A 51 20.55 -10.37 -19.58
N ALA A 52 20.11 -11.61 -19.36
CA ALA A 52 18.74 -12.03 -19.61
C ALA A 52 17.75 -11.26 -18.74
N THR A 53 18.02 -11.14 -17.44
CA THR A 53 17.23 -10.33 -16.50
C THR A 53 17.16 -8.87 -16.93
N LEU A 54 18.31 -8.24 -17.22
CA LEU A 54 18.33 -6.83 -17.64
C LEU A 54 17.54 -6.60 -18.93
N ARG A 55 17.65 -7.49 -19.91
CA ARG A 55 16.87 -7.43 -21.16
C ARG A 55 15.38 -7.63 -20.91
N GLY A 56 15.01 -8.57 -20.03
CA GLY A 56 13.62 -8.82 -19.63
C GLY A 56 13.00 -7.59 -18.95
N VAL A 57 13.69 -6.98 -17.99
CA VAL A 57 13.22 -5.75 -17.29
C VAL A 57 13.12 -4.59 -18.28
N LEU A 58 14.10 -4.40 -19.18
CA LEU A 58 14.04 -3.37 -20.20
C LEU A 58 12.85 -3.60 -21.17
N ALA A 59 12.60 -4.84 -21.57
CA ALA A 59 11.43 -5.18 -22.38
C ALA A 59 10.11 -4.86 -21.66
N ALA A 60 10.03 -5.16 -20.34
CA ALA A 60 8.88 -4.80 -19.50
C ALA A 60 8.68 -3.27 -19.36
N LEU A 61 9.76 -2.48 -19.51
CA LEU A 61 9.72 -1.03 -19.64
C LEU A 61 9.40 -0.54 -21.07
N GLY A 62 9.19 -1.47 -22.03
CA GLY A 62 8.92 -1.14 -23.44
C GLY A 62 10.18 -0.80 -24.24
N VAL A 63 11.36 -1.24 -23.80
CA VAL A 63 12.65 -0.95 -24.44
C VAL A 63 13.19 -2.22 -25.12
N ASP A 64 13.38 -2.15 -26.43
CA ASP A 64 14.00 -3.23 -27.18
C ASP A 64 15.52 -3.24 -26.99
N ALA A 65 15.99 -4.19 -26.20
CA ALA A 65 17.40 -4.46 -25.93
C ALA A 65 17.85 -5.85 -26.44
N SER A 66 17.16 -6.39 -27.45
CA SER A 66 17.33 -7.78 -27.93
C SER A 66 18.69 -8.05 -28.59
N SER A 67 19.36 -7.03 -29.16
CA SER A 67 20.69 -7.16 -29.75
C SER A 67 21.58 -5.98 -29.38
N PRO A 68 22.92 -6.08 -29.58
CA PRO A 68 23.83 -4.96 -29.37
C PRO A 68 23.48 -3.70 -30.18
N GLU A 69 22.98 -3.87 -31.42
CA GLU A 69 22.56 -2.77 -32.26
C GLU A 69 21.30 -2.08 -31.71
N ARG A 70 20.34 -2.86 -31.18
CA ARG A 70 19.15 -2.34 -30.53
C ARG A 70 19.50 -1.59 -29.24
N VAL A 71 20.45 -2.13 -28.44
CA VAL A 71 20.97 -1.45 -27.25
C VAL A 71 21.55 -0.07 -27.62
N ALA A 72 22.40 -0.01 -28.67
CA ALA A 72 23.00 1.26 -29.11
C ALA A 72 21.95 2.28 -29.57
N LEU A 73 20.93 1.84 -30.32
CA LEU A 73 19.82 2.69 -30.73
C LEU A 73 18.97 3.18 -29.53
N ALA A 74 18.71 2.30 -28.56
CA ALA A 74 17.97 2.65 -27.35
C ALA A 74 18.73 3.65 -26.46
N VAL A 75 20.06 3.51 -26.34
CA VAL A 75 20.91 4.48 -25.64
C VAL A 75 20.82 5.85 -26.30
N ALA A 76 20.98 5.93 -27.63
CA ALA A 76 20.86 7.18 -28.37
C ALA A 76 19.46 7.80 -28.19
N HIS A 77 18.41 6.95 -28.24
CA HIS A 77 17.03 7.39 -28.07
C HIS A 77 16.78 8.03 -26.70
N VAL A 78 17.20 7.36 -25.59
CA VAL A 78 16.96 7.85 -24.22
C VAL A 78 17.72 9.14 -23.95
N GLU A 79 18.93 9.32 -24.52
CA GLU A 79 19.70 10.53 -24.39
C GLU A 79 19.07 11.73 -25.12
N ASP A 80 18.39 11.47 -26.25
CA ASP A 80 17.70 12.51 -27.04
C ASP A 80 16.28 12.79 -26.51
N MET A 81 15.69 11.89 -25.75
CA MET A 81 14.28 11.97 -25.32
C MET A 81 13.95 13.28 -24.59
N PRO A 82 14.76 13.83 -23.65
CA PRO A 82 14.48 15.13 -23.04
C PRO A 82 14.46 16.29 -24.05
N TRP A 83 15.31 16.24 -25.08
CA TRP A 83 15.44 17.25 -26.11
C TRP A 83 14.33 17.23 -27.16
N ARG A 84 13.59 16.11 -27.28
CA ARG A 84 12.41 16.00 -28.15
C ARG A 84 11.18 16.65 -27.56
N ARG A 85 11.21 17.01 -26.27
CA ARG A 85 10.09 17.63 -25.56
C ARG A 85 10.41 19.09 -25.30
N VAL A 86 9.43 19.98 -25.51
CA VAL A 86 9.56 21.39 -25.17
C VAL A 86 9.72 21.58 -23.67
N VAL A 87 8.89 20.88 -22.87
CA VAL A 87 8.93 20.90 -21.40
C VAL A 87 9.03 19.48 -20.85
N PRO A 88 9.49 19.28 -19.62
CA PRO A 88 9.42 17.98 -18.94
C PRO A 88 7.99 17.45 -18.88
N PRO A 89 7.77 16.14 -18.74
CA PRO A 89 6.41 15.57 -18.63
C PRO A 89 5.69 16.07 -17.36
N VAL A 90 6.43 16.34 -16.31
CA VAL A 90 5.98 16.88 -15.03
C VAL A 90 7.17 17.49 -14.30
N VAL A 91 6.92 18.46 -13.45
CA VAL A 91 7.91 19.01 -12.52
C VAL A 91 7.35 18.87 -11.10
N VAL A 92 8.08 18.20 -10.23
CA VAL A 92 7.73 18.12 -8.81
C VAL A 92 8.80 18.85 -8.01
N THR A 93 8.40 19.75 -7.12
CA THR A 93 9.31 20.52 -6.28
C THR A 93 8.77 20.65 -4.87
N ARG A 94 9.66 21.01 -3.93
CA ARG A 94 9.29 21.26 -2.54
C ARG A 94 9.11 22.75 -2.29
N SER A 95 8.12 23.10 -1.50
CA SER A 95 7.94 24.46 -0.98
C SER A 95 9.20 24.91 -0.22
N GLY A 96 9.54 26.17 -0.35
CA GLY A 96 10.75 26.74 0.23
C GLY A 96 12.04 26.47 -0.58
N ARG A 97 11.98 25.74 -1.69
CA ARG A 97 13.12 25.41 -2.56
C ARG A 97 12.93 25.98 -3.96
N GLN A 98 13.95 26.69 -4.40
CA GLN A 98 14.01 27.13 -5.79
C GLN A 98 14.29 25.94 -6.70
N ALA A 99 13.58 25.84 -7.83
CA ALA A 99 13.79 24.79 -8.82
C ALA A 99 14.02 25.40 -10.22
N HIS A 100 14.63 24.62 -11.11
CA HIS A 100 14.90 25.04 -12.48
C HIS A 100 14.18 24.11 -13.46
N VAL A 101 13.51 24.70 -14.44
CA VAL A 101 12.82 23.97 -15.51
C VAL A 101 13.54 24.18 -16.83
N PRO A 102 14.00 23.09 -17.49
CA PRO A 102 14.54 23.17 -18.84
C PRO A 102 13.40 23.31 -19.85
N VAL A 103 13.55 24.19 -20.80
CA VAL A 103 12.64 24.38 -21.94
C VAL A 103 13.45 24.27 -23.23
N HIS A 104 13.07 23.32 -24.10
CA HIS A 104 13.79 23.03 -25.32
C HIS A 104 13.02 23.57 -26.53
N VAL A 105 13.64 24.47 -27.27
CA VAL A 105 13.09 25.10 -28.48
C VAL A 105 14.15 25.10 -29.60
N THR A 106 13.78 25.44 -30.82
CA THR A 106 14.78 25.66 -31.87
C THR A 106 15.84 26.66 -31.39
N ASP A 107 17.11 26.34 -31.61
CA ASP A 107 18.22 27.15 -31.12
C ASP A 107 18.11 28.59 -31.62
N GLY A 108 18.07 29.54 -30.67
CA GLY A 108 17.90 30.97 -30.94
C GLY A 108 16.45 31.47 -30.95
N ASP A 109 15.44 30.61 -30.91
CA ASP A 109 14.02 31.02 -30.81
C ASP A 109 13.71 31.60 -29.42
N PRO A 110 12.97 32.73 -29.34
CA PRO A 110 12.48 33.25 -28.07
C PRO A 110 11.36 32.37 -27.53
N VAL A 111 11.29 32.20 -26.21
CA VAL A 111 10.22 31.46 -25.53
C VAL A 111 9.72 32.22 -24.31
N ARG A 112 8.40 32.28 -24.13
CA ARG A 112 7.75 32.80 -22.93
C ARG A 112 7.29 31.62 -22.10
N VAL A 113 7.52 31.71 -20.77
CA VAL A 113 7.15 30.66 -19.85
C VAL A 113 6.42 31.28 -18.65
N TRP A 114 5.28 30.69 -18.28
CA TRP A 114 4.50 31.11 -17.11
C TRP A 114 3.86 29.92 -16.42
N LEU A 115 3.44 30.13 -15.17
CA LEU A 115 2.59 29.21 -14.41
C LEU A 115 1.15 29.72 -14.39
N ALA A 116 0.20 28.83 -14.66
CA ALA A 116 -1.17 28.97 -14.24
C ALA A 116 -1.29 28.32 -12.85
N LEU A 117 -1.59 29.12 -11.84
CA LEU A 117 -1.72 28.62 -10.47
C LEU A 117 -3.05 27.89 -10.28
N ASP A 118 -3.02 26.86 -9.44
CA ASP A 118 -4.18 26.05 -9.07
C ASP A 118 -5.29 26.94 -8.48
N GLU A 119 -6.54 26.76 -8.95
CA GLU A 119 -7.70 27.54 -8.49
C GLU A 119 -7.94 27.34 -6.98
N GLU A 120 -7.67 26.14 -6.44
CA GLU A 120 -7.77 25.87 -5.01
C GLU A 120 -6.81 26.75 -4.17
N THR A 121 -5.75 27.28 -4.78
CA THR A 121 -4.75 28.14 -4.13
C THR A 121 -4.93 29.64 -4.47
N GLY A 122 -6.07 30.00 -5.05
CA GLY A 122 -6.42 31.37 -5.41
C GLY A 122 -6.25 31.72 -6.88
N GLY A 123 -5.81 30.76 -7.69
CA GLY A 123 -5.64 30.97 -9.14
C GLY A 123 -4.58 32.01 -9.50
N GLY A 124 -4.54 32.34 -10.78
CA GLY A 124 -3.69 33.41 -11.29
C GLY A 124 -2.58 32.95 -12.23
N ARG A 125 -1.85 33.92 -12.77
CA ARG A 125 -0.76 33.67 -13.71
C ARG A 125 0.52 34.33 -13.19
N LEU A 126 1.62 33.55 -13.21
CA LEU A 126 2.95 34.01 -12.81
C LEU A 126 3.93 33.84 -13.98
N GLU A 127 4.47 34.93 -14.50
CA GLU A 127 5.54 34.89 -15.53
C GLU A 127 6.84 34.40 -14.87
N LEU A 128 7.55 33.47 -15.51
CA LEU A 128 8.80 32.94 -15.01
C LEU A 128 10.00 33.67 -15.61
N THR A 129 11.05 33.80 -14.83
CA THR A 129 12.30 34.44 -15.25
C THR A 129 13.25 33.38 -15.80
N GLN A 130 13.77 33.68 -17.03
CA GLN A 130 14.86 32.88 -17.59
C GLN A 130 16.17 33.22 -16.85
N VAL A 131 16.94 32.16 -16.55
CA VAL A 131 18.28 32.29 -15.97
C VAL A 131 19.34 31.99 -17.02
N ASP A 132 20.48 32.69 -16.91
CA ASP A 132 21.60 32.52 -17.84
C ASP A 132 22.41 31.26 -17.46
N VAL A 133 21.94 30.13 -17.94
CA VAL A 133 22.62 28.82 -17.84
C VAL A 133 22.87 28.32 -19.26
N TYR A 134 24.09 28.46 -19.72
CA TYR A 134 24.47 27.97 -21.04
C TYR A 134 24.48 26.44 -21.06
N VAL A 135 23.75 25.86 -22.01
CA VAL A 135 23.80 24.46 -22.38
C VAL A 135 24.02 24.36 -23.88
N GLU A 136 25.01 23.58 -24.31
CA GLU A 136 25.31 23.41 -25.72
C GLU A 136 24.10 22.86 -26.49
N PRO A 137 23.69 23.53 -27.60
CA PRO A 137 22.58 23.03 -28.41
C PRO A 137 22.88 21.67 -29.02
N ARG A 138 21.85 20.82 -29.11
CA ARG A 138 21.95 19.47 -29.64
C ARG A 138 21.19 19.34 -30.96
N VAL A 139 21.74 18.54 -31.88
CA VAL A 139 21.02 18.18 -33.12
C VAL A 139 20.21 16.92 -32.83
N VAL A 140 18.89 17.05 -32.87
CA VAL A 140 17.93 15.96 -32.63
C VAL A 140 16.97 15.89 -33.81
N ASP A 141 16.85 14.73 -34.44
CA ASP A 141 16.01 14.49 -35.60
C ASP A 141 16.24 15.52 -36.74
N GLY A 142 17.52 15.92 -36.95
CA GLY A 142 17.93 16.88 -37.97
C GLY A 142 17.65 18.35 -37.62
N ARG A 143 17.13 18.65 -36.43
CA ARG A 143 16.86 20.03 -35.95
C ARG A 143 17.84 20.38 -34.84
N ARG A 144 18.37 21.60 -34.89
CA ARG A 144 19.22 22.16 -33.83
C ARG A 144 18.32 22.69 -32.72
N VAL A 145 18.36 22.06 -31.56
CA VAL A 145 17.54 22.35 -30.37
C VAL A 145 18.42 23.02 -29.32
N GLY A 146 18.01 24.20 -28.87
CA GLY A 146 18.59 24.93 -27.75
C GLY A 146 17.81 24.62 -26.45
N ARG A 147 18.43 24.96 -25.32
CA ARG A 147 17.81 24.82 -23.99
C ARG A 147 17.82 26.19 -23.30
N ALA A 148 16.63 26.68 -22.98
CA ALA A 148 16.43 27.78 -22.04
C ALA A 148 16.10 27.21 -20.65
N THR A 149 16.59 27.85 -19.60
CA THR A 149 16.31 27.40 -18.21
C THR A 149 15.51 28.49 -17.51
N PHE A 150 14.39 28.12 -16.89
CA PHE A 150 13.52 29.05 -16.15
C PHE A 150 13.51 28.67 -14.66
N THR A 151 13.35 29.68 -13.81
CA THR A 151 13.30 29.48 -12.35
C THR A 151 11.87 29.42 -11.85
N LEU A 152 11.58 28.39 -11.08
CA LEU A 152 10.41 28.32 -10.23
C LEU A 152 10.74 28.97 -8.87
N PRO A 153 9.98 30.00 -8.44
CA PRO A 153 10.18 30.64 -7.14
C PRO A 153 10.01 29.65 -5.97
N ALA A 154 10.71 29.91 -4.88
CA ALA A 154 10.64 29.05 -3.68
C ALA A 154 9.34 29.23 -2.89
N ASP A 155 8.65 30.36 -3.07
CA ASP A 155 7.43 30.74 -2.34
C ASP A 155 6.13 30.38 -3.08
N LEU A 156 6.20 29.48 -4.06
CA LEU A 156 5.00 28.95 -4.71
C LEU A 156 4.07 28.27 -3.69
N PRO A 157 2.75 28.47 -3.82
CA PRO A 157 1.79 27.77 -2.95
C PRO A 157 1.81 26.27 -3.22
N LEU A 158 1.45 25.49 -2.19
CA LEU A 158 1.30 24.04 -2.32
C LEU A 158 0.14 23.72 -3.27
N GLY A 159 0.36 22.83 -4.24
CA GLY A 159 -0.73 22.46 -5.15
C GLY A 159 -0.27 21.91 -6.49
N TRP A 160 -1.26 21.75 -7.38
CA TRP A 160 -1.10 21.26 -8.73
C TRP A 160 -1.27 22.43 -9.71
N HIS A 161 -0.16 23.00 -10.15
CA HIS A 161 -0.12 24.11 -11.09
C HIS A 161 0.16 23.60 -12.50
N GLU A 162 0.01 24.48 -13.49
CA GLU A 162 0.35 24.18 -14.88
C GLU A 162 1.37 25.16 -15.43
N LEU A 163 2.49 24.65 -15.92
CA LEU A 163 3.51 25.42 -16.63
C LEU A 163 3.18 25.43 -18.12
N HIS A 164 3.19 26.62 -18.70
CA HIS A 164 3.03 26.85 -20.12
C HIS A 164 4.30 27.42 -20.71
N ALA A 165 4.68 26.95 -21.90
CA ALA A 165 5.78 27.49 -22.70
C ALA A 165 5.26 27.78 -24.11
N GLU A 166 5.45 29.00 -24.60
CA GLU A 166 5.05 29.43 -25.93
C GLU A 166 6.20 30.12 -26.67
N GLY A 167 6.41 29.68 -27.89
CA GLY A 167 7.42 30.26 -28.81
C GLY A 167 7.01 30.09 -30.25
N PRO A 168 7.77 30.69 -31.22
CA PRO A 168 7.44 30.63 -32.65
C PRO A 168 7.38 29.22 -33.23
N SER A 169 8.18 28.31 -32.69
CA SER A 169 8.32 26.93 -33.19
C SER A 169 7.61 25.90 -32.36
N ALA A 170 7.11 26.23 -31.15
CA ALA A 170 6.51 25.26 -30.26
C ALA A 170 5.67 25.89 -29.13
N GLY A 171 4.56 25.23 -28.79
CA GLY A 171 3.79 25.46 -27.59
C GLY A 171 3.63 24.14 -26.82
N ALA A 172 3.78 24.17 -25.50
CA ALA A 172 3.60 22.99 -24.66
C ALA A 172 3.23 23.40 -23.23
N HIS A 173 2.68 22.45 -22.50
CA HIS A 173 2.38 22.61 -21.07
C HIS A 173 2.73 21.33 -20.30
N CYS A 174 2.96 21.47 -19.01
CA CYS A 174 3.13 20.35 -18.10
C CYS A 174 2.67 20.70 -16.68
N ALA A 175 2.34 19.67 -15.90
CA ALA A 175 2.01 19.86 -14.50
C ALA A 175 3.26 20.28 -13.69
N VAL A 176 3.07 21.22 -12.75
CA VAL A 176 4.03 21.58 -11.71
C VAL A 176 3.40 21.30 -10.36
N VAL A 177 3.98 20.37 -9.61
CA VAL A 177 3.48 19.98 -8.30
C VAL A 177 4.39 20.54 -7.23
N VAL A 178 3.84 21.45 -6.41
CA VAL A 178 4.55 22.03 -5.26
C VAL A 178 4.11 21.27 -4.01
N THR A 179 5.06 20.59 -3.37
CA THR A 179 4.81 19.69 -2.26
C THR A 179 5.34 20.25 -0.93
N PRO A 180 4.78 19.88 0.23
CA PRO A 180 5.35 20.26 1.52
C PRO A 180 6.81 19.78 1.63
N ASP A 181 7.67 20.57 2.26
CA ASP A 181 9.03 20.11 2.57
C ASP A 181 8.98 18.96 3.58
N ARG A 182 8.06 19.05 4.56
CA ARG A 182 7.86 18.06 5.62
C ARG A 182 6.39 17.98 6.02
N LEU A 183 5.93 16.79 6.45
CA LEU A 183 4.69 16.60 7.19
C LEU A 183 4.94 16.82 8.68
N GLU A 184 4.10 17.62 9.31
CA GLU A 184 4.20 17.89 10.75
C GLU A 184 3.29 16.95 11.53
N LEU A 185 3.78 16.46 12.68
CA LEU A 185 2.91 15.74 13.62
C LEU A 185 1.90 16.72 14.22
N PRO A 186 0.60 16.36 14.27
CA PRO A 186 -0.41 17.17 14.91
C PRO A 186 -0.02 17.51 16.38
N ALA A 187 -0.19 18.75 16.79
CA ALA A 187 0.13 19.20 18.14
C ALA A 187 -0.62 18.38 19.23
N ALA A 188 -1.80 17.86 18.90
CA ALA A 188 -2.58 16.99 19.77
C ALA A 188 -1.89 15.67 20.14
N LEU A 189 -0.88 15.24 19.37
CA LEU A 189 -0.09 14.03 19.62
C LEU A 189 1.24 14.34 20.31
N ALA A 190 1.60 15.62 20.45
CA ALA A 190 2.85 16.02 21.07
C ALA A 190 2.85 15.76 22.59
N GLY A 191 3.86 15.02 23.04
CA GLY A 191 4.12 14.83 24.47
C GLY A 191 3.23 13.83 25.20
N ARG A 192 2.42 13.04 24.49
CA ARG A 192 1.64 11.92 25.05
C ARG A 192 1.91 10.62 24.30
N HIS A 193 1.73 9.51 24.97
CA HIS A 193 1.64 8.22 24.29
C HIS A 193 0.32 8.14 23.53
N THR A 194 0.40 7.91 22.22
CA THR A 194 -0.76 7.74 21.33
C THR A 194 -0.82 6.27 20.91
N TRP A 195 -1.89 5.59 21.25
CA TRP A 195 -2.02 4.18 20.92
C TRP A 195 -3.37 3.86 20.30
N GLY A 196 -3.43 2.74 19.58
CA GLY A 196 -4.68 2.30 18.95
C GLY A 196 -4.65 0.83 18.59
N TYR A 197 -5.82 0.32 18.21
CA TYR A 197 -5.95 -1.06 17.75
C TYR A 197 -5.59 -1.23 16.28
N MET A 198 -5.06 -2.42 15.95
CA MET A 198 -4.86 -2.91 14.59
C MET A 198 -5.81 -4.08 14.38
N ALA A 199 -6.74 -3.95 13.44
CA ALA A 199 -7.82 -4.87 13.20
C ALA A 199 -7.82 -5.35 11.74
N GLN A 200 -8.00 -6.65 11.54
CA GLN A 200 -8.39 -7.17 10.24
C GLN A 200 -9.92 -7.12 10.16
N LEU A 201 -10.46 -6.08 9.52
CA LEU A 201 -11.90 -5.77 9.55
C LEU A 201 -12.75 -6.98 9.14
N TYR A 202 -12.36 -7.69 8.09
CA TYR A 202 -13.08 -8.87 7.62
C TYR A 202 -13.22 -9.97 8.72
N SER A 203 -12.32 -10.03 9.69
CA SER A 203 -12.32 -11.01 10.76
C SER A 203 -13.16 -10.62 11.98
N VAL A 204 -13.46 -9.34 12.14
CA VAL A 204 -14.13 -8.79 13.32
C VAL A 204 -15.60 -8.57 12.99
N ARG A 205 -16.46 -9.52 13.38
CA ARG A 205 -17.89 -9.58 13.05
C ARG A 205 -18.77 -9.20 14.24
N SER A 206 -19.93 -8.67 13.98
CA SER A 206 -21.05 -8.57 14.93
C SER A 206 -22.15 -9.58 14.60
N ARG A 207 -23.21 -9.62 15.38
CA ARG A 207 -24.39 -10.50 15.11
C ARG A 207 -25.17 -10.12 13.86
N THR A 208 -24.77 -9.07 13.16
CA THR A 208 -25.47 -8.51 11.98
C THR A 208 -24.51 -8.24 10.82
N SER A 209 -23.34 -8.91 10.77
CA SER A 209 -22.30 -8.64 9.76
C SER A 209 -22.44 -9.44 8.47
N TRP A 210 -23.35 -10.41 8.42
CA TRP A 210 -23.55 -11.28 7.27
C TRP A 210 -22.30 -12.10 6.87
N GLY A 211 -21.63 -12.66 7.88
CA GLY A 211 -20.48 -13.55 7.73
C GLY A 211 -19.12 -12.89 7.58
N ILE A 212 -19.06 -11.56 7.43
CA ILE A 212 -17.83 -10.78 7.28
C ILE A 212 -17.96 -9.43 7.96
N GLY A 213 -16.95 -9.02 8.74
CA GLY A 213 -16.95 -7.68 9.37
C GLY A 213 -16.99 -6.57 8.34
N ASP A 214 -17.72 -5.49 8.65
CA ASP A 214 -18.08 -4.43 7.70
C ASP A 214 -17.91 -3.01 8.27
N LEU A 215 -18.33 -2.00 7.51
CA LEU A 215 -18.17 -0.58 7.87
C LEU A 215 -19.03 -0.16 9.08
N GLY A 216 -20.15 -0.85 9.35
CA GLY A 216 -20.92 -0.69 10.57
C GLY A 216 -20.13 -1.20 11.79
N ASP A 217 -19.50 -2.36 11.67
CA ASP A 217 -18.60 -2.89 12.71
C ASP A 217 -17.42 -1.96 12.96
N LEU A 218 -16.83 -1.38 11.90
CA LEU A 218 -15.75 -0.42 12.03
C LEU A 218 -16.19 0.83 12.78
N ALA A 219 -17.40 1.33 12.53
CA ALA A 219 -17.96 2.48 13.22
C ALA A 219 -18.12 2.21 14.73
N GLU A 220 -18.63 1.02 15.09
CA GLU A 220 -18.82 0.61 16.48
C GLU A 220 -17.49 0.36 17.19
N ILE A 221 -16.55 -0.37 16.56
CA ILE A 221 -15.21 -0.56 17.09
C ILE A 221 -14.53 0.80 17.34
N GLY A 222 -14.59 1.70 16.36
CA GLY A 222 -13.97 3.01 16.49
C GLY A 222 -14.52 3.82 17.67
N TRP A 223 -15.84 3.84 17.83
CA TRP A 223 -16.48 4.57 18.92
C TRP A 223 -16.20 3.92 20.29
N LEU A 224 -16.38 2.60 20.43
CA LEU A 224 -16.19 1.87 21.67
C LEU A 224 -14.73 1.83 22.12
N ALA A 225 -13.79 1.61 21.20
CA ALA A 225 -12.36 1.62 21.52
C ALA A 225 -11.90 2.97 22.09
N ALA A 226 -12.42 4.08 21.56
CA ALA A 226 -12.18 5.40 22.11
C ALA A 226 -12.79 5.56 23.51
N LYS A 227 -14.08 5.25 23.64
CA LYS A 227 -14.85 5.49 24.88
C LYS A 227 -14.49 4.60 26.03
N ARG A 228 -14.25 3.30 25.80
CA ARG A 228 -14.01 2.31 26.85
C ARG A 228 -12.53 2.05 27.09
N CYS A 229 -11.71 2.19 26.05
CA CYS A 229 -10.29 1.82 26.10
C CYS A 229 -9.34 3.02 26.00
N GLY A 230 -9.81 4.18 25.55
CA GLY A 230 -8.94 5.36 25.37
C GLY A 230 -8.03 5.27 24.16
N ALA A 231 -8.38 4.43 23.16
CA ALA A 231 -7.62 4.30 21.92
C ALA A 231 -7.73 5.56 21.05
N ASP A 232 -6.69 5.90 20.32
CA ASP A 232 -6.59 7.08 19.47
C ASP A 232 -6.79 6.80 17.98
N PHE A 233 -6.68 5.54 17.57
CA PHE A 233 -6.89 5.11 16.19
C PHE A 233 -7.32 3.64 16.11
N VAL A 234 -7.88 3.29 14.95
CA VAL A 234 -8.02 1.91 14.49
C VAL A 234 -7.37 1.80 13.12
N LEU A 235 -6.28 1.02 13.01
CA LEU A 235 -5.68 0.62 11.74
C LEU A 235 -6.44 -0.60 11.22
N VAL A 236 -6.94 -0.51 9.99
CA VAL A 236 -7.62 -1.62 9.30
C VAL A 236 -6.77 -2.18 8.16
N ASN A 237 -7.05 -3.42 7.76
CA ASN A 237 -6.50 -3.97 6.52
C ASN A 237 -6.89 -3.11 5.30
N PRO A 238 -6.21 -3.26 4.14
CA PRO A 238 -6.66 -2.60 2.91
C PRO A 238 -8.13 -2.89 2.62
N LEU A 239 -8.93 -1.82 2.45
CA LEU A 239 -10.36 -1.92 2.10
C LEU A 239 -10.58 -1.88 0.58
N HIS A 240 -9.53 -2.06 -0.18
CA HIS A 240 -9.49 -1.98 -1.63
C HIS A 240 -10.46 -2.92 -2.33
N ALA A 241 -10.92 -2.53 -3.53
CA ALA A 241 -11.85 -3.30 -4.32
C ALA A 241 -11.30 -4.68 -4.71
N ALA A 242 -12.16 -5.68 -4.62
CA ALA A 242 -11.91 -7.04 -5.09
C ALA A 242 -12.82 -7.41 -6.27
N GLU A 243 -12.83 -8.66 -6.68
CA GLU A 243 -13.64 -9.16 -7.80
C GLU A 243 -15.13 -8.97 -7.51
N PRO A 244 -15.90 -8.29 -8.38
CA PRO A 244 -17.33 -8.04 -8.17
C PRO A 244 -18.21 -9.25 -8.54
N ALA A 245 -17.64 -10.24 -9.21
CA ALA A 245 -18.31 -11.48 -9.64
C ALA A 245 -17.32 -12.65 -9.68
N GLY A 246 -17.83 -13.86 -9.52
CA GLY A 246 -17.02 -15.07 -9.42
C GLY A 246 -16.41 -15.24 -8.03
N HIS A 247 -15.22 -15.84 -7.97
CA HIS A 247 -14.49 -16.04 -6.71
C HIS A 247 -13.78 -14.76 -6.30
N MET A 248 -13.99 -14.30 -5.06
CA MET A 248 -13.33 -13.14 -4.49
C MET A 248 -11.99 -13.54 -3.87
N THR A 249 -10.90 -12.98 -4.36
CA THR A 249 -9.56 -13.17 -3.80
C THR A 249 -9.54 -12.81 -2.32
N PRO A 250 -9.14 -13.73 -1.43
CA PRO A 250 -9.23 -13.48 0.01
C PRO A 250 -8.19 -12.46 0.51
N SER A 251 -7.06 -12.31 -0.18
CA SER A 251 -6.00 -11.39 0.22
C SER A 251 -6.41 -9.92 -0.02
N PRO A 252 -6.46 -9.09 1.02
CA PRO A 252 -6.72 -7.65 0.85
C PRO A 252 -5.52 -6.91 0.23
N TYR A 253 -4.36 -7.57 0.12
CA TYR A 253 -3.13 -7.03 -0.47
C TYR A 253 -2.98 -7.36 -1.96
N LEU A 254 -3.93 -8.09 -2.56
CA LEU A 254 -4.00 -8.34 -4.00
C LEU A 254 -5.34 -7.85 -4.58
N PRO A 255 -5.67 -6.56 -4.46
CA PRO A 255 -6.94 -6.02 -4.89
C PRO A 255 -7.03 -5.86 -6.41
N THR A 256 -8.24 -5.75 -6.94
CA THR A 256 -8.47 -5.41 -8.37
C THR A 256 -8.27 -3.91 -8.64
N SER A 257 -8.48 -3.06 -7.64
CA SER A 257 -8.17 -1.63 -7.69
C SER A 257 -7.78 -1.13 -6.30
N ARG A 258 -6.72 -0.33 -6.23
CA ARG A 258 -6.33 0.38 -4.99
C ARG A 258 -7.08 1.69 -4.77
N ARG A 259 -7.75 2.19 -5.79
CA ARG A 259 -8.49 3.46 -5.71
C ARG A 259 -9.87 3.30 -5.07
N PHE A 260 -10.56 2.18 -5.31
CA PHE A 260 -11.95 1.98 -4.92
C PHE A 260 -12.08 1.00 -3.76
N ILE A 261 -13.25 1.02 -3.09
CA ILE A 261 -13.54 0.24 -1.89
C ILE A 261 -14.25 -1.06 -2.29
N ASN A 262 -13.92 -2.16 -1.59
CA ASN A 262 -14.64 -3.42 -1.76
C ASN A 262 -16.06 -3.31 -1.17
N PRO A 263 -17.13 -3.43 -1.99
CA PRO A 263 -18.49 -3.28 -1.52
C PRO A 263 -18.97 -4.39 -0.59
N VAL A 264 -18.20 -5.47 -0.40
CA VAL A 264 -18.47 -6.51 0.60
C VAL A 264 -18.50 -5.92 2.03
N TYR A 265 -17.80 -4.81 2.25
CA TYR A 265 -17.77 -4.10 3.54
C TYR A 265 -19.01 -3.21 3.78
N ILE A 266 -19.92 -3.08 2.84
CA ILE A 266 -21.16 -2.31 3.06
C ILE A 266 -22.05 -3.06 4.08
N ARG A 267 -22.52 -2.34 5.11
CA ARG A 267 -23.63 -2.77 5.97
C ARG A 267 -24.94 -2.44 5.27
N VAL A 268 -25.72 -3.46 4.89
CA VAL A 268 -26.95 -3.30 4.10
C VAL A 268 -28.01 -2.52 4.87
N GLU A 269 -28.17 -2.79 6.14
CA GLU A 269 -29.15 -2.14 7.02
C GLU A 269 -28.92 -0.64 7.20
N ASP A 270 -27.66 -0.20 7.11
CA ASP A 270 -27.26 1.20 7.27
C ASP A 270 -27.39 2.00 5.96
N VAL A 271 -27.74 1.35 4.86
CA VAL A 271 -28.08 2.07 3.63
C VAL A 271 -29.41 2.78 3.83
N ARG A 272 -29.41 4.10 3.71
CA ARG A 272 -30.56 4.93 4.06
C ARG A 272 -31.86 4.53 3.35
N GLU A 273 -31.77 4.10 2.11
CA GLU A 273 -32.87 3.66 1.28
C GLU A 273 -33.54 2.38 1.81
N THR A 274 -32.86 1.57 2.62
CA THR A 274 -33.41 0.37 3.28
C THR A 274 -34.62 0.73 4.18
N ALA A 275 -34.60 1.92 4.79
CA ALA A 275 -35.70 2.38 5.63
C ALA A 275 -37.03 2.67 4.84
N TYR A 276 -36.92 2.84 3.53
CA TYR A 276 -38.06 3.19 2.66
C TYR A 276 -38.57 1.99 1.84
N LEU A 277 -38.02 0.81 2.02
CA LEU A 277 -38.42 -0.40 1.31
C LEU A 277 -39.86 -0.78 1.65
N SER A 278 -40.62 -1.26 0.65
CA SER A 278 -41.88 -1.91 0.86
C SER A 278 -41.74 -3.14 1.74
N ALA A 279 -42.83 -3.65 2.34
CA ALA A 279 -42.79 -4.88 3.11
C ALA A 279 -42.32 -6.09 2.28
N ALA A 280 -42.66 -6.12 0.98
CA ALA A 280 -42.22 -7.17 0.06
C ALA A 280 -40.70 -7.09 -0.22
N ASP A 281 -40.21 -5.88 -0.51
CA ASP A 281 -38.78 -5.68 -0.78
C ASP A 281 -37.92 -5.91 0.47
N ARG A 282 -38.42 -5.52 1.64
CA ARG A 282 -37.77 -5.81 2.92
C ARG A 282 -37.65 -7.31 3.17
N ALA A 283 -38.71 -8.07 2.88
CA ALA A 283 -38.68 -9.54 2.99
C ALA A 283 -37.64 -10.16 2.02
N LEU A 284 -37.41 -9.57 0.85
CA LEU A 284 -36.34 -10.03 -0.06
C LEU A 284 -34.93 -9.77 0.53
N VAL A 285 -34.72 -8.64 1.18
CA VAL A 285 -33.46 -8.35 1.89
C VAL A 285 -33.24 -9.31 3.04
N GLU A 286 -34.27 -9.54 3.87
CA GLU A 286 -34.22 -10.50 4.99
C GLU A 286 -33.95 -11.93 4.50
N TRP A 287 -34.57 -12.33 3.39
CA TRP A 287 -34.33 -13.64 2.78
C TRP A 287 -32.91 -13.79 2.23
N ALA A 288 -32.35 -12.74 1.64
CA ALA A 288 -30.96 -12.73 1.19
C ALA A 288 -29.97 -12.87 2.36
N ALA A 289 -30.27 -12.29 3.52
CA ALA A 289 -29.44 -12.37 4.73
C ALA A 289 -29.42 -13.77 5.38
N GLU A 290 -30.56 -14.48 5.35
CA GLU A 290 -30.78 -15.72 6.12
C GLU A 290 -29.64 -16.76 5.98
N PRO A 291 -29.09 -17.08 4.78
CA PRO A 291 -28.04 -18.08 4.64
C PRO A 291 -26.72 -17.73 5.32
N VAL A 292 -26.46 -16.44 5.54
CA VAL A 292 -25.15 -15.94 6.00
C VAL A 292 -25.12 -15.44 7.43
N LEU A 293 -26.28 -15.21 8.07
CA LEU A 293 -26.35 -14.77 9.47
C LEU A 293 -25.72 -15.78 10.44
N ALA A 294 -25.87 -17.09 10.20
CA ALA A 294 -25.25 -18.10 11.02
C ALA A 294 -23.70 -18.10 10.94
N LEU A 295 -23.16 -17.55 9.87
CA LEU A 295 -21.70 -17.45 9.67
C LEU A 295 -21.06 -16.41 10.61
N ASP A 296 -21.82 -15.49 11.18
CA ASP A 296 -21.29 -14.47 12.09
C ASP A 296 -20.63 -15.09 13.34
N ALA A 297 -21.18 -16.17 13.86
CA ALA A 297 -20.65 -16.90 15.01
C ALA A 297 -19.86 -18.18 14.63
N ASP A 298 -19.65 -18.46 13.35
CA ASP A 298 -18.90 -19.63 12.90
C ASP A 298 -17.38 -19.41 13.08
N PRO A 299 -16.65 -20.27 13.83
CA PRO A 299 -15.20 -20.22 13.96
C PRO A 299 -14.44 -20.72 12.72
N GLY A 300 -15.14 -21.27 11.73
CA GLY A 300 -14.60 -21.73 10.45
C GLY A 300 -14.06 -20.58 9.59
N PRO A 301 -13.43 -20.90 8.45
CA PRO A 301 -12.91 -19.89 7.53
C PRO A 301 -14.00 -18.97 6.98
N ILE A 302 -13.72 -17.69 6.92
CA ILE A 302 -14.63 -16.68 6.37
C ILE A 302 -14.88 -16.94 4.88
N ASP A 303 -16.17 -17.04 4.51
CA ASP A 303 -16.63 -17.22 3.12
C ASP A 303 -17.08 -15.89 2.53
N ARG A 304 -16.16 -15.23 1.80
CA ARG A 304 -16.42 -13.94 1.15
C ARG A 304 -17.40 -14.07 -0.02
N ASP A 305 -17.38 -15.20 -0.71
CA ASP A 305 -18.26 -15.43 -1.87
C ASP A 305 -19.72 -15.53 -1.43
N ALA A 306 -19.98 -16.29 -0.35
CA ALA A 306 -21.32 -16.38 0.24
C ALA A 306 -21.78 -15.02 0.77
N ALA A 307 -20.93 -14.31 1.53
CA ALA A 307 -21.23 -12.99 2.07
C ALA A 307 -21.54 -11.97 0.96
N TRP A 308 -20.71 -11.92 -0.09
CA TRP A 308 -20.92 -11.00 -1.20
C TRP A 308 -22.17 -11.33 -2.01
N THR A 309 -22.42 -12.60 -2.29
CA THR A 309 -23.64 -13.03 -3.00
C THR A 309 -24.88 -12.57 -2.28
N ALA A 310 -24.95 -12.75 -0.96
CA ALA A 310 -26.06 -12.30 -0.13
C ALA A 310 -26.20 -10.78 -0.09
N LYS A 311 -25.10 -10.05 0.21
CA LYS A 311 -25.11 -8.58 0.25
C LYS A 311 -25.44 -7.96 -1.10
N LYS A 312 -24.90 -8.48 -2.20
CA LYS A 312 -25.17 -7.99 -3.55
C LYS A 312 -26.65 -8.13 -3.90
N ALA A 313 -27.26 -9.30 -3.65
CA ALA A 313 -28.69 -9.50 -3.90
C ALA A 313 -29.57 -8.53 -3.11
N ALA A 314 -29.26 -8.28 -1.85
CA ALA A 314 -29.95 -7.30 -1.04
C ALA A 314 -29.73 -5.86 -1.52
N LEU A 315 -28.49 -5.49 -1.87
CA LEU A 315 -28.13 -4.16 -2.37
C LEU A 315 -28.79 -3.85 -3.71
N GLU A 316 -29.03 -4.84 -4.56
CA GLU A 316 -29.80 -4.68 -5.81
C GLU A 316 -31.27 -4.31 -5.52
N VAL A 317 -31.88 -4.90 -4.51
CA VAL A 317 -33.23 -4.53 -4.06
C VAL A 317 -33.25 -3.11 -3.51
N VAL A 318 -32.25 -2.74 -2.69
CA VAL A 318 -32.14 -1.38 -2.11
C VAL A 318 -31.88 -0.34 -3.19
N PHE A 319 -31.04 -0.64 -4.18
CA PHE A 319 -30.73 0.24 -5.31
C PHE A 319 -31.97 0.60 -6.12
N ALA A 320 -32.90 -0.36 -6.31
CA ALA A 320 -34.15 -0.14 -7.03
C ALA A 320 -35.15 0.77 -6.27
N ALA A 321 -34.94 0.98 -4.96
CA ALA A 321 -35.79 1.88 -4.18
C ALA A 321 -35.62 3.34 -4.61
N PRO A 322 -36.72 4.13 -4.64
CA PRO A 322 -36.63 5.53 -5.06
C PRO A 322 -35.82 6.36 -4.06
N ARG A 323 -34.82 7.07 -4.54
CA ARG A 323 -34.07 8.06 -3.78
C ARG A 323 -34.83 9.41 -3.72
N SER A 324 -34.72 10.11 -2.59
CA SER A 324 -35.20 11.52 -2.55
C SER A 324 -34.34 12.41 -3.46
N ALA A 325 -34.84 13.56 -3.87
CA ALA A 325 -34.08 14.49 -4.73
C ALA A 325 -32.74 14.86 -4.14
N ALA A 326 -32.66 15.16 -2.83
CA ALA A 326 -31.40 15.47 -2.17
C ALA A 326 -30.40 14.29 -2.13
N ARG A 327 -30.92 13.06 -2.04
CA ARG A 327 -30.06 11.86 -2.09
C ARG A 327 -29.54 11.60 -3.50
N GLN A 328 -30.37 11.85 -4.51
CA GLN A 328 -29.95 11.74 -5.90
C GLN A 328 -28.89 12.80 -6.22
N GLU A 329 -29.11 14.06 -5.82
CA GLU A 329 -28.12 15.15 -6.01
C GLU A 329 -26.78 14.82 -5.34
N ALA A 330 -26.79 14.32 -4.08
CA ALA A 330 -25.56 13.90 -3.40
C ALA A 330 -24.85 12.73 -4.10
N PHE A 331 -25.57 11.83 -4.73
CA PHE A 331 -24.98 10.77 -5.55
C PHE A 331 -24.38 11.35 -6.85
N ASP A 332 -25.11 12.23 -7.53
CA ASP A 332 -24.65 12.88 -8.76
C ASP A 332 -23.38 13.73 -8.51
N ASP A 333 -23.33 14.45 -7.39
CA ASP A 333 -22.15 15.20 -6.94
C ASP A 333 -20.94 14.27 -6.71
N PHE A 334 -21.16 13.13 -6.05
CA PHE A 334 -20.08 12.16 -5.84
C PHE A 334 -19.55 11.60 -7.17
N VAL A 335 -20.45 11.24 -8.10
CA VAL A 335 -20.04 10.76 -9.44
C VAL A 335 -19.26 11.84 -10.18
N ALA A 336 -19.72 13.09 -10.14
CA ALA A 336 -19.04 14.21 -10.77
C ALA A 336 -17.64 14.46 -10.15
N GLU A 337 -17.51 14.39 -8.83
CA GLU A 337 -16.24 14.55 -8.13
C GLU A 337 -15.25 13.43 -8.45
N GLN A 338 -15.70 12.16 -8.49
CA GLN A 338 -14.85 11.01 -8.80
C GLN A 338 -14.50 10.93 -10.31
N GLY A 339 -15.33 11.48 -11.16
CA GLY A 339 -15.12 11.65 -12.59
C GLY A 339 -15.00 10.34 -13.38
N ALA A 340 -14.38 10.41 -14.55
CA ALA A 340 -14.28 9.31 -15.50
C ALA A 340 -13.60 8.04 -14.91
N GLY A 341 -12.80 8.19 -13.87
CA GLY A 341 -12.16 7.04 -13.21
C GLY A 341 -13.17 6.12 -12.55
N LEU A 342 -14.21 6.68 -11.90
CA LEU A 342 -15.29 5.90 -11.29
C LEU A 342 -16.13 5.20 -12.35
N GLU A 343 -16.53 5.90 -13.41
CA GLU A 343 -17.28 5.30 -14.51
C GLU A 343 -16.51 4.13 -15.17
N THR A 344 -15.18 4.32 -15.38
CA THR A 344 -14.33 3.28 -15.95
C THR A 344 -14.24 2.04 -15.05
N PHE A 345 -14.09 2.24 -13.74
CA PHE A 345 -14.11 1.15 -12.75
C PHE A 345 -15.47 0.45 -12.73
N ALA A 346 -16.56 1.18 -12.69
CA ALA A 346 -17.92 0.65 -12.67
C ALA A 346 -18.25 -0.15 -13.95
N LEU A 347 -17.77 0.33 -15.11
CA LEU A 347 -17.87 -0.41 -16.38
C LEU A 347 -17.07 -1.72 -16.33
N TRP A 348 -15.85 -1.70 -15.77
CA TRP A 348 -15.08 -2.94 -15.59
C TRP A 348 -15.84 -3.93 -14.69
N CYS A 349 -16.45 -3.47 -13.60
CA CYS A 349 -17.27 -4.31 -12.73
C CYS A 349 -18.47 -4.93 -13.49
N ALA A 350 -19.16 -4.12 -14.30
CA ALA A 350 -20.28 -4.59 -15.12
C ALA A 350 -19.84 -5.61 -16.18
N LEU A 351 -18.65 -5.44 -16.75
CA LEU A 351 -18.06 -6.42 -17.66
C LEU A 351 -17.67 -7.73 -16.95
N CYS A 352 -17.15 -7.66 -15.71
CA CYS A 352 -16.92 -8.84 -14.88
C CYS A 352 -18.20 -9.67 -14.69
N GLU A 353 -19.33 -9.02 -14.43
CA GLU A 353 -20.63 -9.69 -14.29
C GLU A 353 -21.08 -10.30 -15.62
N ARG A 354 -20.94 -9.57 -16.71
CA ARG A 354 -21.31 -10.04 -18.06
C ARG A 354 -20.54 -11.29 -18.51
N TYR A 355 -19.28 -11.38 -18.09
CA TYR A 355 -18.37 -12.46 -18.50
C TYR A 355 -18.05 -13.44 -17.35
N ALA A 356 -18.79 -13.41 -16.25
CA ALA A 356 -18.52 -14.23 -15.06
C ALA A 356 -18.44 -15.76 -15.36
N ASP A 357 -19.28 -16.25 -16.27
CA ASP A 357 -19.31 -17.66 -16.67
C ASP A 357 -18.29 -18.03 -17.77
N GLN A 358 -17.50 -17.07 -18.24
CA GLN A 358 -16.53 -17.30 -19.29
C GLN A 358 -15.13 -17.50 -18.70
N PRO A 359 -14.37 -18.51 -19.14
CA PRO A 359 -13.03 -18.75 -18.61
C PRO A 359 -12.03 -17.66 -19.03
N ARG A 360 -12.34 -16.89 -20.06
CA ARG A 360 -11.58 -15.72 -20.52
C ARG A 360 -12.50 -14.71 -21.18
N TRP A 361 -12.22 -13.43 -20.95
CA TRP A 361 -12.89 -12.36 -21.67
C TRP A 361 -12.56 -12.40 -23.17
N PRO A 362 -13.46 -11.92 -24.06
CA PRO A 362 -13.12 -11.63 -25.44
C PRO A 362 -11.91 -10.67 -25.51
N ALA A 363 -11.02 -10.86 -26.48
CA ALA A 363 -9.82 -10.04 -26.61
C ALA A 363 -10.14 -8.54 -26.71
N GLU A 364 -11.22 -8.20 -27.41
CA GLU A 364 -11.68 -6.81 -27.54
C GLU A 364 -12.19 -6.22 -26.22
N ALA A 365 -12.66 -7.04 -25.28
CA ALA A 365 -13.09 -6.57 -23.96
C ALA A 365 -11.91 -6.23 -23.04
N LEU A 366 -10.71 -6.71 -23.35
CA LEU A 366 -9.48 -6.36 -22.63
C LEU A 366 -8.94 -4.97 -23.00
N ASP A 367 -9.42 -4.37 -24.10
CA ASP A 367 -9.07 -3.01 -24.51
C ASP A 367 -10.23 -2.04 -24.17
N PRO A 368 -10.08 -1.15 -23.16
CA PRO A 368 -11.11 -0.20 -22.77
C PRO A 368 -11.49 0.79 -23.90
N SER A 369 -10.65 0.93 -24.92
CA SER A 369 -10.90 1.82 -26.07
C SER A 369 -11.63 1.15 -27.25
N SER A 370 -11.83 -0.17 -27.21
CA SER A 370 -12.44 -0.96 -28.28
C SER A 370 -13.90 -0.58 -28.56
N GLU A 371 -14.38 -0.86 -29.77
CA GLU A 371 -15.80 -0.65 -30.13
C GLU A 371 -16.75 -1.54 -29.31
N LEU A 372 -16.31 -2.74 -28.91
CA LEU A 372 -17.07 -3.63 -28.04
C LEU A 372 -17.29 -2.97 -26.68
N VAL A 373 -16.26 -2.42 -26.07
CA VAL A 373 -16.36 -1.75 -24.75
C VAL A 373 -17.18 -0.45 -24.84
N LYS A 374 -17.05 0.31 -25.92
CA LYS A 374 -17.91 1.49 -26.16
C LYS A 374 -19.40 1.11 -26.27
N ALA A 375 -19.71 0.01 -26.98
CA ALA A 375 -21.08 -0.51 -27.06
C ALA A 375 -21.57 -1.00 -25.69
N ALA A 376 -20.73 -1.76 -24.98
CA ALA A 376 -21.05 -2.29 -23.65
C ALA A 376 -21.35 -1.17 -22.64
N ARG A 377 -20.67 -0.02 -22.71
CA ARG A 377 -20.97 1.16 -21.87
C ARG A 377 -22.43 1.60 -21.97
N THR A 378 -23.01 1.57 -23.15
CA THR A 378 -24.42 1.90 -23.36
C THR A 378 -25.33 0.74 -22.95
N GLU A 379 -25.00 -0.48 -23.32
CA GLU A 379 -25.81 -1.67 -23.03
C GLU A 379 -25.88 -1.98 -21.53
N LEU A 380 -24.81 -1.71 -20.78
CA LEU A 380 -24.67 -1.99 -19.34
C LEU A 380 -24.85 -0.75 -18.47
N ALA A 381 -25.40 0.35 -19.00
CA ALA A 381 -25.50 1.63 -18.31
C ALA A 381 -26.13 1.52 -16.92
N GLU A 382 -27.19 0.73 -16.75
CA GLU A 382 -27.83 0.51 -15.46
C GLU A 382 -26.89 -0.18 -14.45
N ARG A 383 -26.11 -1.16 -14.93
CA ARG A 383 -25.12 -1.85 -14.06
C ARG A 383 -23.94 -0.95 -13.72
N VAL A 384 -23.51 -0.10 -14.63
CA VAL A 384 -22.50 0.94 -14.37
C VAL A 384 -22.96 1.84 -13.23
N VAL A 385 -24.19 2.39 -13.33
CA VAL A 385 -24.77 3.23 -12.28
C VAL A 385 -24.92 2.49 -10.95
N PHE A 386 -25.23 1.19 -10.97
CA PHE A 386 -25.28 0.36 -9.75
C PHE A 386 -23.89 0.27 -9.07
N HIS A 387 -22.82 0.02 -9.83
CA HIS A 387 -21.48 -0.05 -9.27
C HIS A 387 -20.94 1.33 -8.82
N GLU A 388 -21.30 2.42 -9.49
CA GLU A 388 -21.04 3.78 -9.02
C GLU A 388 -21.75 4.05 -7.68
N TRP A 389 -23.02 3.64 -7.58
CA TRP A 389 -23.82 3.78 -6.35
C TRP A 389 -23.22 2.95 -5.20
N LEU A 390 -22.74 1.73 -5.45
CA LEU A 390 -22.04 0.93 -4.43
C LEU A 390 -20.83 1.68 -3.87
N GLN A 391 -20.05 2.34 -4.72
CA GLN A 391 -18.89 3.13 -4.27
C GLN A 391 -19.32 4.34 -3.43
N TRP A 392 -20.39 5.03 -3.81
CA TRP A 392 -20.96 6.12 -3.03
C TRP A 392 -21.49 5.67 -1.65
N VAL A 393 -22.16 4.53 -1.59
CA VAL A 393 -22.64 3.96 -0.32
C VAL A 393 -21.45 3.59 0.57
N ALA A 394 -20.43 2.90 0.03
CA ALA A 394 -19.23 2.54 0.77
C ALA A 394 -18.47 3.78 1.28
N ASP A 395 -18.30 4.82 0.44
CA ASP A 395 -17.70 6.10 0.82
C ASP A 395 -18.47 6.77 1.97
N THR A 396 -19.80 6.79 1.88
CA THR A 396 -20.67 7.36 2.92
C THR A 396 -20.51 6.64 4.25
N GLN A 397 -20.55 5.31 4.24
CA GLN A 397 -20.40 4.50 5.46
C GLN A 397 -18.98 4.60 6.05
N LEU A 398 -17.97 4.68 5.21
CA LEU A 398 -16.59 4.89 5.68
C LEU A 398 -16.42 6.27 6.32
N ALA A 399 -17.03 7.31 5.75
CA ALA A 399 -17.10 8.64 6.36
C ALA A 399 -17.78 8.60 7.74
N GLU A 400 -18.86 7.83 7.88
CA GLU A 400 -19.57 7.63 9.14
C GLU A 400 -18.73 6.89 10.17
N ALA A 401 -18.02 5.83 9.76
CA ALA A 401 -17.11 5.09 10.62
C ALA A 401 -15.97 5.98 11.16
N HIS A 402 -15.33 6.76 10.28
CA HIS A 402 -14.31 7.73 10.71
C HIS A 402 -14.88 8.77 11.66
N ARG A 403 -16.08 9.31 11.37
CA ARG A 403 -16.75 10.29 12.23
C ARG A 403 -17.13 9.68 13.59
N ALA A 404 -17.59 8.43 13.64
CA ALA A 404 -17.89 7.71 14.86
C ALA A 404 -16.63 7.58 15.75
N ALA A 405 -15.52 7.14 15.18
CA ALA A 405 -14.23 7.06 15.86
C ALA A 405 -13.79 8.41 16.44
N ARG A 406 -13.85 9.48 15.63
CA ARG A 406 -13.51 10.85 16.07
C ARG A 406 -14.44 11.37 17.15
N SER A 407 -15.77 11.16 17.02
CA SER A 407 -16.76 11.58 18.03
C SER A 407 -16.65 10.75 19.32
N GLY A 408 -16.16 9.51 19.23
CA GLY A 408 -15.77 8.67 20.36
C GLY A 408 -14.65 9.28 21.20
N GLY A 409 -13.76 10.07 20.59
CA GLY A 409 -12.63 10.73 21.24
C GLY A 409 -11.28 10.37 20.65
N MET A 410 -11.20 9.56 19.60
CA MET A 410 -9.93 9.24 18.94
C MET A 410 -9.27 10.50 18.39
N ALA A 411 -7.98 10.68 18.68
CA ALA A 411 -7.20 11.80 18.17
C ALA A 411 -6.90 11.65 16.67
N ILE A 412 -6.80 10.42 16.14
CA ILE A 412 -6.52 10.12 14.74
C ILE A 412 -7.80 9.59 14.05
N GLY A 413 -8.47 8.58 14.60
CA GLY A 413 -9.63 7.94 14.00
C GLY A 413 -9.24 6.70 13.16
N VAL A 414 -9.86 6.51 11.99
CA VAL A 414 -9.54 5.38 11.11
C VAL A 414 -8.18 5.61 10.42
N MET A 415 -7.32 4.61 10.48
CA MET A 415 -6.07 4.52 9.75
C MET A 415 -6.22 3.47 8.66
N HIS A 416 -6.06 3.87 7.41
CA HIS A 416 -6.11 2.97 6.27
C HIS A 416 -4.76 2.32 6.01
N ASP A 417 -4.80 1.21 5.26
CA ASP A 417 -3.61 0.53 4.75
C ASP A 417 -3.64 0.51 3.23
N LEU A 418 -2.52 0.85 2.60
CA LEU A 418 -2.37 0.87 1.14
C LEU A 418 -1.50 -0.30 0.70
N ALA A 419 -2.08 -1.21 -0.09
CA ALA A 419 -1.36 -2.34 -0.68
C ALA A 419 -0.29 -1.90 -1.68
N VAL A 420 0.74 -2.73 -1.87
CA VAL A 420 1.87 -2.46 -2.78
C VAL A 420 1.42 -2.34 -4.24
N GLY A 421 0.56 -3.25 -4.69
CA GLY A 421 0.11 -3.33 -6.07
C GLY A 421 -1.32 -3.86 -6.20
N VAL A 422 -1.64 -4.36 -7.39
CA VAL A 422 -2.98 -4.84 -7.76
C VAL A 422 -2.91 -6.20 -8.46
N HIS A 423 -4.04 -6.87 -8.54
CA HIS A 423 -4.18 -8.10 -9.31
C HIS A 423 -3.88 -7.86 -10.79
N PRO A 424 -3.13 -8.74 -11.49
CA PRO A 424 -2.73 -8.55 -12.89
C PRO A 424 -3.91 -8.46 -13.86
N GLU A 425 -5.06 -9.04 -13.53
CA GLU A 425 -6.31 -8.96 -14.30
C GLU A 425 -7.30 -7.96 -13.69
N GLY A 426 -6.83 -7.09 -12.76
CA GLY A 426 -7.67 -6.15 -12.03
C GLY A 426 -8.07 -4.91 -12.83
N ALA A 427 -9.02 -4.16 -12.26
CA ALA A 427 -9.56 -2.93 -12.84
C ALA A 427 -8.51 -1.86 -13.10
N ASP A 428 -7.53 -1.70 -12.19
CA ASP A 428 -6.47 -0.70 -12.38
C ASP A 428 -5.58 -1.05 -13.57
N VAL A 429 -5.27 -2.34 -13.81
CA VAL A 429 -4.49 -2.78 -14.97
C VAL A 429 -5.27 -2.52 -16.25
N TRP A 430 -6.55 -2.88 -16.28
CA TRP A 430 -7.42 -2.68 -17.43
C TRP A 430 -7.59 -1.18 -17.76
N ALA A 431 -7.82 -0.34 -16.74
CA ALA A 431 -8.10 1.07 -16.93
C ALA A 431 -6.86 1.92 -17.23
N LEU A 432 -5.70 1.58 -16.66
CA LEU A 432 -4.49 2.40 -16.74
C LEU A 432 -3.52 1.97 -17.86
N GLY A 433 -3.77 0.81 -18.47
CA GLY A 433 -3.01 0.33 -19.63
C GLY A 433 -1.48 0.37 -19.37
N ASP A 434 -0.76 1.05 -20.27
CA ASP A 434 0.71 1.13 -20.25
C ASP A 434 1.34 1.76 -19.01
N VAL A 435 0.55 2.34 -18.10
CA VAL A 435 1.08 2.89 -16.84
C VAL A 435 1.52 1.79 -15.87
N LEU A 436 0.92 0.61 -15.99
CA LEU A 436 1.35 -0.61 -15.31
C LEU A 436 2.06 -1.54 -16.31
N SER A 437 3.09 -2.25 -15.87
CA SER A 437 3.83 -3.16 -16.73
C SER A 437 3.15 -4.52 -16.78
N SER A 438 2.85 -5.03 -17.98
CA SER A 438 2.41 -6.41 -18.18
C SER A 438 3.57 -7.40 -18.39
N GLY A 439 4.80 -6.91 -18.50
CA GLY A 439 6.00 -7.73 -18.79
C GLY A 439 6.81 -8.13 -17.56
N ALA A 440 6.41 -7.70 -16.38
CA ALA A 440 7.08 -8.03 -15.12
C ALA A 440 6.09 -7.99 -13.95
N THR A 441 6.47 -8.64 -12.85
CA THR A 441 5.78 -8.60 -11.56
C THR A 441 6.68 -8.00 -10.49
N VAL A 442 6.06 -7.52 -9.41
CA VAL A 442 6.76 -7.07 -8.21
C VAL A 442 7.06 -8.27 -7.33
N GLY A 443 8.19 -8.25 -6.67
CA GLY A 443 8.57 -9.28 -5.71
C GLY A 443 9.65 -8.80 -4.75
N ALA A 444 10.38 -9.75 -4.19
CA ALA A 444 11.55 -9.52 -3.35
C ALA A 444 12.68 -10.49 -3.72
N PRO A 445 13.95 -10.03 -3.66
CA PRO A 445 15.08 -10.93 -3.88
C PRO A 445 15.17 -11.99 -2.78
N PRO A 446 15.98 -13.06 -2.99
CA PRO A 446 16.28 -14.01 -1.94
C PRO A 446 16.78 -13.34 -0.66
N ASP A 447 16.21 -13.74 0.49
CA ASP A 447 16.58 -13.25 1.81
C ASP A 447 16.78 -14.42 2.81
N MET A 448 17.05 -14.11 4.08
CA MET A 448 17.25 -15.14 5.10
C MET A 448 15.95 -15.88 5.46
N TYR A 449 14.78 -15.30 5.17
CA TYR A 449 13.48 -15.90 5.45
C TYR A 449 12.91 -16.64 4.24
N ASN A 450 13.21 -16.15 3.02
CA ASN A 450 12.83 -16.78 1.76
C ASN A 450 14.00 -16.81 0.78
N GLN A 451 14.74 -17.95 0.79
CA GLN A 451 15.95 -18.13 -0.01
C GLN A 451 15.69 -18.24 -1.52
N GLN A 452 14.46 -18.41 -1.95
CA GLN A 452 14.07 -18.47 -3.37
C GLN A 452 13.64 -17.12 -3.92
N GLY A 453 13.54 -16.10 -3.04
CA GLY A 453 12.88 -14.85 -3.37
C GLY A 453 11.35 -14.98 -3.37
N GLN A 454 10.66 -13.89 -3.65
CA GLN A 454 9.20 -13.85 -3.71
C GLN A 454 8.76 -13.19 -4.99
N ASP A 455 7.73 -13.72 -5.62
CA ASP A 455 6.96 -13.08 -6.68
C ASP A 455 5.54 -12.83 -6.14
N TRP A 456 5.13 -11.56 -6.07
CA TRP A 456 3.83 -11.17 -5.56
C TRP A 456 2.76 -11.10 -6.65
N SER A 457 3.13 -11.44 -7.89
CA SER A 457 2.25 -11.46 -9.07
C SER A 457 1.62 -10.11 -9.43
N GLN A 458 2.08 -9.01 -8.83
CA GLN A 458 1.53 -7.66 -9.01
C GLN A 458 2.27 -6.92 -10.11
N PRO A 459 1.60 -6.37 -11.14
CA PRO A 459 2.25 -5.55 -12.16
C PRO A 459 2.73 -4.23 -11.55
N PRO A 460 4.02 -3.86 -11.74
CA PRO A 460 4.56 -2.63 -11.20
C PRO A 460 4.16 -1.40 -12.04
N TRP A 461 4.14 -0.21 -11.39
CA TRP A 461 4.09 1.06 -12.10
C TRP A 461 5.30 1.22 -13.02
N ARG A 462 5.10 1.60 -14.27
CA ARG A 462 6.18 2.02 -15.16
C ARG A 462 6.58 3.45 -14.84
N PRO A 463 7.84 3.73 -14.39
CA PRO A 463 8.23 5.07 -13.94
C PRO A 463 8.07 6.14 -15.01
N ASP A 464 8.43 5.82 -16.26
CA ASP A 464 8.36 6.72 -17.40
C ASP A 464 6.90 7.03 -17.81
N ALA A 465 6.04 6.03 -17.79
CA ALA A 465 4.63 6.18 -18.15
C ALA A 465 3.86 6.94 -17.06
N LEU A 466 4.14 6.66 -15.80
CA LEU A 466 3.56 7.38 -14.67
C LEU A 466 3.94 8.87 -14.67
N ALA A 467 5.21 9.18 -14.97
CA ALA A 467 5.65 10.56 -15.15
C ALA A 467 4.98 11.24 -16.35
N ARG A 468 4.81 10.53 -17.49
CA ARG A 468 4.05 11.05 -18.66
C ARG A 468 2.58 11.33 -18.32
N ALA A 469 1.99 10.54 -17.46
CA ALA A 469 0.64 10.78 -16.92
C ALA A 469 0.62 11.88 -15.83
N ALA A 470 1.74 12.58 -15.61
CA ALA A 470 1.93 13.57 -14.56
C ALA A 470 1.54 13.05 -13.16
N TYR A 471 1.78 11.78 -12.89
CA TYR A 471 1.40 11.08 -11.64
C TYR A 471 -0.10 11.13 -11.29
N ARG A 472 -0.98 11.48 -12.23
CA ARG A 472 -2.43 11.58 -11.95
C ARG A 472 -3.04 10.28 -11.40
N PRO A 473 -2.76 9.08 -11.93
CA PRO A 473 -3.31 7.84 -11.36
C PRO A 473 -2.90 7.64 -9.89
N TYR A 474 -1.66 7.97 -9.53
CA TYR A 474 -1.17 7.90 -8.15
C TYR A 474 -1.84 8.94 -7.25
N ARG A 475 -1.97 10.19 -7.72
CA ARG A 475 -2.70 11.26 -7.04
C ARG A 475 -4.15 10.87 -6.75
N ASP A 476 -4.87 10.38 -7.76
CA ASP A 476 -6.30 10.08 -7.67
C ASP A 476 -6.56 8.91 -6.71
N MET A 477 -5.67 7.91 -6.71
CA MET A 477 -5.66 6.84 -5.73
C MET A 477 -5.47 7.39 -4.30
N LEU A 478 -4.47 8.23 -4.07
CA LEU A 478 -4.20 8.81 -2.75
C LEU A 478 -5.36 9.68 -2.26
N ARG A 479 -5.95 10.50 -3.12
CA ARG A 479 -7.11 11.35 -2.78
C ARG A 479 -8.30 10.52 -2.32
N THR A 480 -8.59 9.42 -3.01
CA THR A 480 -9.71 8.55 -2.63
C THR A 480 -9.45 7.88 -1.29
N ILE A 481 -8.27 7.31 -1.06
CA ILE A 481 -7.94 6.61 0.18
C ILE A 481 -7.89 7.56 1.38
N LEU A 482 -7.35 8.76 1.19
CA LEU A 482 -7.19 9.75 2.26
C LEU A 482 -8.46 10.51 2.58
N ARG A 483 -9.53 10.37 1.80
CA ARG A 483 -10.78 11.14 1.93
C ARG A 483 -11.41 11.04 3.32
N HIS A 484 -11.36 9.87 3.94
CA HIS A 484 -11.93 9.59 5.27
C HIS A 484 -10.90 8.92 6.20
N ALA A 485 -9.65 9.38 6.13
CA ALA A 485 -8.55 8.83 6.90
C ALA A 485 -7.97 9.86 7.87
N GLY A 486 -7.67 9.43 9.10
CA GLY A 486 -6.82 10.20 10.02
C GLY A 486 -5.33 9.86 9.84
N ALA A 487 -5.05 8.70 9.24
CA ALA A 487 -3.71 8.26 8.89
C ALA A 487 -3.74 7.23 7.76
N LEU A 488 -2.61 7.07 7.07
CA LEU A 488 -2.38 6.07 6.03
C LEU A 488 -1.10 5.29 6.32
N ARG A 489 -1.21 3.96 6.48
CA ARG A 489 -0.06 3.06 6.41
C ARG A 489 0.18 2.69 4.95
N ILE A 490 1.44 2.70 4.54
CA ILE A 490 1.86 2.29 3.21
C ILE A 490 2.64 0.99 3.35
N ASP A 491 2.09 -0.06 2.77
CA ASP A 491 2.74 -1.34 2.71
C ASP A 491 3.98 -1.27 1.81
N HIS A 492 5.10 -1.82 2.30
CA HIS A 492 6.39 -1.81 1.60
C HIS A 492 6.76 -0.42 1.04
N VAL A 493 6.86 0.60 1.92
CA VAL A 493 7.09 2.01 1.53
C VAL A 493 8.36 2.21 0.69
N ILE A 494 9.32 1.28 0.77
CA ILE A 494 10.53 1.26 -0.08
C ILE A 494 10.16 1.19 -1.57
N GLY A 495 8.96 0.69 -1.89
CA GLY A 495 8.39 0.68 -3.24
C GLY A 495 8.26 2.05 -3.88
N LEU A 496 8.25 3.14 -3.09
CA LEU A 496 8.32 4.52 -3.61
C LEU A 496 9.72 4.93 -4.07
N PHE A 497 10.74 4.15 -3.73
CA PHE A 497 12.15 4.39 -4.08
C PHE A 497 12.65 3.40 -5.13
N ARG A 498 12.38 2.12 -4.92
CA ARG A 498 12.71 1.03 -5.83
C ARG A 498 11.85 -0.20 -5.56
N LEU A 499 11.55 -0.95 -6.60
CA LEU A 499 10.90 -2.25 -6.51
C LEU A 499 11.75 -3.32 -7.20
N TRP A 500 11.68 -4.53 -6.67
CA TRP A 500 12.24 -5.72 -7.32
C TRP A 500 11.29 -6.17 -8.41
N TRP A 501 11.75 -6.12 -9.66
CA TRP A 501 10.98 -6.55 -10.82
C TRP A 501 11.44 -7.92 -11.28
N VAL A 502 10.51 -8.84 -11.38
CA VAL A 502 10.72 -10.20 -11.90
C VAL A 502 10.14 -10.23 -13.31
N PRO A 503 10.96 -10.37 -14.36
CA PRO A 503 10.45 -10.48 -15.73
C PRO A 503 9.54 -11.70 -15.89
N THR A 504 8.47 -11.57 -16.68
CA THR A 504 7.52 -12.66 -16.92
C THR A 504 8.23 -13.92 -17.41
N GLY A 505 7.99 -15.06 -16.73
CA GLY A 505 8.58 -16.36 -17.04
C GLY A 505 9.96 -16.63 -16.41
N MET A 506 10.49 -15.71 -15.64
CA MET A 506 11.71 -15.91 -14.83
C MET A 506 11.35 -16.26 -13.38
N SER A 507 12.29 -16.83 -12.65
CA SER A 507 12.12 -17.11 -11.22
C SER A 507 12.23 -15.83 -10.40
N ALA A 508 11.67 -15.83 -9.19
CA ALA A 508 11.71 -14.67 -8.29
C ALA A 508 13.15 -14.19 -7.96
N ALA A 509 14.13 -15.11 -7.97
CA ALA A 509 15.54 -14.79 -7.77
C ALA A 509 16.19 -14.09 -8.97
N GLU A 510 15.57 -14.16 -10.16
CA GLU A 510 16.11 -13.61 -11.42
C GLU A 510 15.52 -12.22 -11.74
N GLY A 511 15.36 -11.39 -10.74
CA GLY A 511 14.87 -10.01 -10.88
C GLY A 511 15.99 -8.97 -10.88
N ALA A 512 15.59 -7.72 -10.98
CA ALA A 512 16.44 -6.55 -10.75
C ALA A 512 15.64 -5.41 -10.13
N TYR A 513 16.29 -4.55 -9.35
CA TYR A 513 15.65 -3.36 -8.84
C TYR A 513 15.43 -2.32 -9.95
N VAL A 514 14.23 -1.75 -9.98
CA VAL A 514 13.89 -0.58 -10.80
C VAL A 514 13.63 0.61 -9.87
N ARG A 515 14.34 1.71 -10.09
CA ARG A 515 14.22 2.95 -9.31
C ARG A 515 13.03 3.77 -9.77
N TYR A 516 12.40 4.42 -8.81
CA TYR A 516 11.37 5.42 -9.02
C TYR A 516 11.90 6.82 -8.68
N ASP A 517 11.24 7.84 -9.18
CA ASP A 517 11.44 9.22 -8.72
C ASP A 517 10.77 9.38 -7.34
N HIS A 518 11.52 9.06 -6.31
CA HIS A 518 11.04 9.12 -4.93
C HIS A 518 10.73 10.56 -4.48
N GLU A 519 11.43 11.56 -5.02
CA GLU A 519 11.09 12.97 -4.74
C GLU A 519 9.68 13.29 -5.22
N ALA A 520 9.29 12.81 -6.40
CA ALA A 520 7.95 12.98 -6.92
C ALA A 520 6.91 12.17 -6.14
N LEU A 521 7.15 10.86 -5.94
CA LEU A 521 6.16 9.99 -5.28
C LEU A 521 5.95 10.36 -3.82
N VAL A 522 7.03 10.52 -3.05
CA VAL A 522 6.94 10.93 -1.64
C VAL A 522 6.43 12.36 -1.51
N GLY A 523 6.80 13.24 -2.46
CA GLY A 523 6.30 14.61 -2.50
C GLY A 523 4.79 14.67 -2.69
N ILE A 524 4.26 13.97 -3.69
CA ILE A 524 2.82 13.91 -3.98
C ILE A 524 2.07 13.27 -2.81
N LEU A 525 2.59 12.19 -2.24
CA LEU A 525 2.05 11.58 -1.02
C LEU A 525 1.94 12.60 0.11
N ALA A 526 3.02 13.36 0.36
CA ALA A 526 3.03 14.38 1.39
C ALA A 526 2.02 15.51 1.10
N LEU A 527 1.85 15.91 -0.16
CA LEU A 527 0.87 16.94 -0.54
C LEU A 527 -0.56 16.48 -0.28
N GLU A 528 -0.92 15.28 -0.74
CA GLU A 528 -2.30 14.80 -0.57
C GLU A 528 -2.60 14.44 0.90
N ALA A 529 -1.62 13.92 1.67
CA ALA A 529 -1.75 13.72 3.11
C ALA A 529 -1.89 15.05 3.88
N HIS A 530 -1.13 16.09 3.49
CA HIS A 530 -1.26 17.43 4.06
C HIS A 530 -2.67 18.01 3.84
N ARG A 531 -3.21 17.88 2.62
CA ARG A 531 -4.58 18.31 2.28
C ARG A 531 -5.63 17.57 3.09
N ALA A 532 -5.47 16.27 3.26
CA ALA A 532 -6.34 15.42 4.07
C ALA A 532 -6.14 15.60 5.59
N ARG A 533 -5.06 16.27 6.04
CA ARG A 533 -4.63 16.36 7.44
C ARG A 533 -4.39 14.99 8.06
N ALA A 534 -3.90 14.05 7.27
CA ALA A 534 -3.63 12.68 7.66
C ALA A 534 -2.14 12.46 7.95
N LEU A 535 -1.84 11.57 8.91
CA LEU A 535 -0.49 11.05 9.13
C LEU A 535 -0.13 10.03 8.05
N VAL A 536 1.17 9.86 7.81
CA VAL A 536 1.67 8.79 6.95
C VAL A 536 2.65 7.92 7.72
N ILE A 537 2.43 6.61 7.66
CA ILE A 537 3.27 5.59 8.25
C ILE A 537 3.77 4.69 7.11
N GLY A 538 5.07 4.58 6.91
CA GLY A 538 5.67 3.64 5.97
C GLY A 538 6.04 2.34 6.67
N GLU A 539 5.63 1.21 6.11
CA GLU A 539 6.21 -0.06 6.48
C GLU A 539 7.60 -0.15 5.82
N ASP A 540 8.64 -0.04 6.62
CA ASP A 540 10.05 -0.01 6.24
C ASP A 540 10.85 -1.18 6.86
N LEU A 541 10.21 -2.35 6.94
CA LEU A 541 10.81 -3.59 7.43
C LEU A 541 11.69 -4.23 6.36
N GLY A 542 12.55 -5.16 6.76
CA GLY A 542 13.45 -5.88 5.87
C GLY A 542 14.72 -5.11 5.51
N THR A 543 15.27 -5.39 4.31
CA THR A 543 16.56 -4.81 3.86
C THR A 543 16.36 -3.41 3.28
N VAL A 544 16.40 -2.41 4.13
CA VAL A 544 16.25 -1.00 3.78
C VAL A 544 17.60 -0.29 3.85
N GLU A 545 17.92 0.48 2.82
CA GLU A 545 19.11 1.33 2.84
C GLU A 545 18.96 2.44 3.90
N PRO A 546 19.95 2.69 4.76
CA PRO A 546 19.82 3.64 5.88
C PRO A 546 19.34 5.03 5.46
N TRP A 547 19.83 5.54 4.31
CA TRP A 547 19.45 6.85 3.81
C TRP A 547 17.95 6.98 3.49
N VAL A 548 17.26 5.86 3.16
CA VAL A 548 15.80 5.86 2.90
C VAL A 548 15.03 6.17 4.17
N ARG A 549 15.44 5.57 5.30
CA ARG A 549 14.83 5.86 6.60
C ARG A 549 15.09 7.29 7.05
N ASP A 550 16.29 7.79 6.84
CA ASP A 550 16.65 9.18 7.12
C ASP A 550 15.79 10.14 6.28
N TYR A 551 15.68 9.87 4.97
CA TYR A 551 14.86 10.65 4.06
C TYR A 551 13.38 10.68 4.47
N LEU A 552 12.78 9.52 4.78
CA LEU A 552 11.38 9.44 5.24
C LEU A 552 11.18 10.23 6.53
N SER A 553 12.11 10.12 7.48
CA SER A 553 12.10 10.87 8.74
C SER A 553 12.20 12.38 8.50
N GLU A 554 13.08 12.83 7.58
CA GLU A 554 13.17 14.23 7.16
C GLU A 554 11.86 14.73 6.55
N ARG A 555 11.16 13.89 5.78
CA ARG A 555 9.85 14.19 5.19
C ARG A 555 8.69 14.15 6.20
N GLY A 556 8.94 13.76 7.46
CA GLY A 556 7.92 13.63 8.50
C GLY A 556 7.03 12.40 8.33
N ILE A 557 7.47 11.39 7.59
CA ILE A 557 6.81 10.10 7.43
C ILE A 557 7.33 9.16 8.53
N LEU A 558 6.42 8.54 9.25
CA LEU A 558 6.74 7.60 10.31
C LEU A 558 7.19 6.26 9.70
N GLY A 559 8.12 5.58 10.35
CA GLY A 559 8.46 4.19 10.03
C GLY A 559 7.66 3.20 10.86
N THR A 560 7.97 1.91 10.73
CA THR A 560 7.39 0.82 11.51
C THR A 560 8.47 0.12 12.33
N SER A 561 8.24 -0.09 13.62
CA SER A 561 9.10 -0.86 14.53
C SER A 561 8.31 -2.03 15.11
N VAL A 562 8.73 -3.26 14.81
CA VAL A 562 8.12 -4.49 15.33
C VAL A 562 9.05 -5.09 16.38
N LEU A 563 8.56 -5.34 17.57
CA LEU A 563 9.36 -5.76 18.73
C LEU A 563 10.29 -6.92 18.41
N TRP A 564 9.82 -7.94 17.71
CA TRP A 564 10.58 -9.14 17.37
C TRP A 564 11.71 -8.89 16.37
N PHE A 565 11.68 -7.78 15.63
CA PHE A 565 12.73 -7.40 14.68
C PHE A 565 13.73 -6.38 15.24
N GLU A 566 13.42 -5.78 16.38
CA GLU A 566 14.29 -4.82 17.06
C GLU A 566 15.31 -5.56 17.95
N GLN A 567 16.36 -6.08 17.31
CA GLN A 567 17.44 -6.85 17.94
C GLN A 567 18.80 -6.25 17.63
N ASP A 568 19.73 -6.39 18.54
CA ASP A 568 21.15 -6.05 18.33
C ASP A 568 21.87 -7.15 17.52
N MET A 569 23.14 -6.93 17.19
CA MET A 569 23.96 -7.89 16.44
C MET A 569 24.18 -9.23 17.16
N HIS A 570 23.79 -9.35 18.42
CA HIS A 570 23.87 -10.56 19.24
C HIS A 570 22.48 -11.22 19.45
N GLY A 571 21.45 -10.67 18.80
CA GLY A 571 20.06 -11.13 18.93
C GLY A 571 19.40 -10.74 20.26
N ASN A 572 19.95 -9.79 21.03
CA ASN A 572 19.28 -9.28 22.23
C ASN A 572 18.26 -8.20 21.84
N PRO A 573 17.12 -8.10 22.55
CA PRO A 573 16.17 -7.03 22.30
C PRO A 573 16.82 -5.64 22.48
N VAL A 574 16.57 -4.75 21.51
CA VAL A 574 16.96 -3.34 21.63
C VAL A 574 16.20 -2.71 22.79
N PRO A 575 16.87 -2.01 23.72
CA PRO A 575 16.20 -1.32 24.82
C PRO A 575 15.14 -0.32 24.32
N PRO A 576 13.97 -0.19 24.99
CA PRO A 576 12.88 0.67 24.55
C PRO A 576 13.31 2.09 24.21
N GLU A 577 14.18 2.69 25.02
CA GLU A 577 14.71 4.05 24.88
C GLU A 577 15.50 4.29 23.58
N HIS A 578 15.89 3.24 22.86
CA HIS A 578 16.66 3.32 21.63
C HIS A 578 15.80 3.14 20.36
N TYR A 579 14.48 2.94 20.53
CA TYR A 579 13.57 2.89 19.38
C TYR A 579 13.46 4.24 18.69
N ARG A 580 13.04 4.20 17.41
CA ARG A 580 12.82 5.42 16.63
C ARG A 580 11.62 6.20 17.18
N ARG A 581 11.76 7.53 17.26
CA ARG A 581 10.66 8.40 17.69
C ARG A 581 9.56 8.51 16.63
N LEU A 582 9.93 8.72 15.35
CA LEU A 582 8.99 8.78 14.23
C LEU A 582 8.71 7.37 13.77
N ALA A 583 7.90 6.63 14.52
CA ALA A 583 7.50 5.26 14.18
C ALA A 583 6.12 4.92 14.77
N LEU A 584 5.47 3.96 14.14
CA LEU A 584 4.45 3.11 14.73
C LEU A 584 5.18 1.88 15.31
N ALA A 585 5.20 1.74 16.62
CA ALA A 585 5.78 0.60 17.29
C ALA A 585 4.69 -0.40 17.69
N THR A 586 4.95 -1.69 17.52
CA THR A 586 4.00 -2.76 17.83
C THR A 586 4.71 -4.03 18.27
N VAL A 587 4.01 -4.93 18.96
CA VAL A 587 4.54 -6.26 19.30
C VAL A 587 4.52 -7.16 18.07
N THR A 588 3.43 -7.17 17.30
CA THR A 588 3.23 -8.05 16.14
C THR A 588 2.52 -7.34 15.00
N THR A 589 2.49 -7.97 13.82
CA THR A 589 1.73 -7.54 12.64
C THR A 589 0.84 -8.69 12.16
N HIS A 590 0.05 -8.46 11.10
CA HIS A 590 -0.78 -9.51 10.47
C HIS A 590 0.03 -10.60 9.75
N ASP A 591 1.31 -10.35 9.42
CA ASP A 591 2.23 -11.33 8.79
C ASP A 591 2.98 -12.18 9.83
N LEU A 592 2.82 -11.87 11.09
CA LEU A 592 3.34 -12.65 12.20
C LEU A 592 2.18 -13.33 12.92
N PRO A 593 2.44 -14.48 13.57
CA PRO A 593 1.48 -15.03 14.51
C PRO A 593 1.14 -14.02 15.60
N PRO A 594 -0.11 -14.00 16.10
CA PRO A 594 -0.44 -13.29 17.32
C PRO A 594 0.52 -13.71 18.45
N THR A 595 0.76 -12.79 19.38
CA THR A 595 1.79 -12.93 20.42
C THR A 595 1.64 -14.23 21.22
N ALA A 596 0.42 -14.64 21.57
CA ALA A 596 0.18 -15.91 22.29
C ALA A 596 0.62 -17.14 21.48
N GLY A 597 0.34 -17.20 20.19
CA GLY A 597 0.78 -18.27 19.28
C GLY A 597 2.30 -18.26 19.07
N TYR A 598 2.91 -17.07 18.97
CA TYR A 598 4.36 -16.93 18.87
C TYR A 598 5.09 -17.44 20.11
N LEU A 599 4.62 -17.04 21.31
CA LEU A 599 5.17 -17.50 22.59
C LEU A 599 5.03 -19.02 22.78
N ALA A 600 3.97 -19.63 22.27
CA ALA A 600 3.76 -21.07 22.28
C ALA A 600 4.60 -21.83 21.23
N GLY A 601 5.29 -21.16 20.31
CA GLY A 601 6.06 -21.77 19.22
C GLY A 601 5.18 -22.41 18.13
N GLU A 602 3.91 -22.01 18.03
CA GLU A 602 2.96 -22.54 17.05
C GLU A 602 3.37 -22.26 15.61
N HIS A 603 4.07 -21.12 15.36
CA HIS A 603 4.62 -20.75 14.06
C HIS A 603 5.67 -21.76 13.57
N VAL A 604 6.52 -22.32 14.45
CA VAL A 604 7.51 -23.35 14.09
C VAL A 604 6.78 -24.62 13.69
N THR A 605 5.77 -25.03 14.48
CA THR A 605 4.96 -26.20 14.21
C THR A 605 4.19 -26.08 12.90
N LEU A 606 3.60 -24.92 12.65
CA LEU A 606 2.87 -24.61 11.41
C LEU A 606 3.79 -24.67 10.19
N ARG A 607 4.91 -23.95 10.22
CA ARG A 607 5.89 -23.94 9.12
C ARG A 607 6.47 -25.32 8.83
N ASN A 608 6.72 -26.11 9.87
CA ASN A 608 7.16 -27.50 9.69
C ASN A 608 6.09 -28.35 8.98
N ARG A 609 4.81 -28.25 9.40
CA ARG A 609 3.69 -28.96 8.78
C ARG A 609 3.50 -28.57 7.29
N LEU A 610 3.75 -27.34 6.96
CA LEU A 610 3.62 -26.78 5.60
C LEU A 610 4.87 -26.99 4.74
N GLY A 611 5.95 -27.60 5.28
CA GLY A 611 7.19 -27.83 4.53
C GLY A 611 8.01 -26.57 4.25
N LEU A 612 7.79 -25.51 5.01
CA LEU A 612 8.45 -24.20 4.80
C LEU A 612 9.79 -24.04 5.54
N LEU A 613 10.21 -25.05 6.33
CA LEU A 613 11.48 -24.99 7.03
C LEU A 613 12.61 -25.45 6.14
N THR A 614 13.69 -24.69 6.10
CA THR A 614 14.95 -25.04 5.40
C THR A 614 15.98 -25.69 6.31
N ALA A 615 15.81 -25.55 7.65
CA ALA A 615 16.64 -26.17 8.68
C ALA A 615 15.84 -27.25 9.45
N PRO A 616 16.50 -28.19 10.16
CA PRO A 616 15.81 -29.15 11.00
C PRO A 616 14.90 -28.49 12.02
N VAL A 617 13.67 -29.02 12.20
CA VAL A 617 12.65 -28.42 13.08
C VAL A 617 13.12 -28.24 14.52
N GLU A 618 13.97 -29.13 15.03
CA GLU A 618 14.50 -29.04 16.38
C GLU A 618 15.47 -27.86 16.54
N GLN A 619 16.24 -27.55 15.49
CA GLN A 619 17.09 -26.37 15.47
C GLN A 619 16.25 -25.09 15.47
N VAL A 620 15.26 -24.98 14.58
CA VAL A 620 14.39 -23.81 14.48
C VAL A 620 13.62 -23.60 15.80
N ARG A 621 13.18 -24.68 16.44
CA ARG A 621 12.52 -24.63 17.75
C ARG A 621 13.47 -24.10 18.83
N ALA A 622 14.71 -24.60 18.89
CA ALA A 622 15.70 -24.14 19.85
C ALA A 622 16.05 -22.65 19.67
N GLU A 623 16.15 -22.19 18.41
CA GLU A 623 16.38 -20.79 18.09
C GLU A 623 15.23 -19.89 18.56
N ALA A 624 13.98 -20.28 18.26
CA ALA A 624 12.77 -19.55 18.71
C ALA A 624 12.65 -19.51 20.25
N GLU A 625 12.97 -20.62 20.92
CA GLU A 625 13.01 -20.66 22.40
C GLU A 625 14.10 -19.76 22.97
N ALA A 626 15.29 -19.74 22.35
CA ALA A 626 16.39 -18.88 22.77
C ALA A 626 16.02 -17.39 22.61
N GLU A 627 15.40 -17.01 21.49
CA GLU A 627 14.91 -15.65 21.25
C GLU A 627 13.86 -15.24 22.29
N ARG A 628 12.84 -16.05 22.49
CA ARG A 628 11.82 -15.85 23.53
C ARG A 628 12.47 -15.66 24.91
N ASN A 629 13.41 -16.53 25.29
CA ASN A 629 14.06 -16.47 26.60
C ASN A 629 14.93 -15.22 26.78
N ARG A 630 15.58 -14.73 25.74
CA ARG A 630 16.29 -13.43 25.78
C ARG A 630 15.32 -12.28 26.09
N MET A 631 14.16 -12.28 25.41
CA MET A 631 13.13 -11.25 25.65
C MET A 631 12.55 -11.33 27.07
N LEU A 632 12.18 -12.52 27.55
CA LEU A 632 11.67 -12.70 28.91
C LEU A 632 12.71 -12.28 29.98
N THR A 633 13.99 -12.54 29.73
CA THR A 633 15.08 -12.11 30.58
C THR A 633 15.18 -10.57 30.63
N ALA A 634 15.08 -9.93 29.46
CA ALA A 634 15.11 -8.46 29.39
C ALA A 634 13.91 -7.82 30.12
N LEU A 635 12.72 -8.39 30.02
CA LEU A 635 11.53 -7.96 30.75
C LEU A 635 11.71 -8.08 32.26
N ARG A 636 12.26 -9.21 32.76
CA ARG A 636 12.54 -9.41 34.20
C ARG A 636 13.59 -8.44 34.70
N GLN A 637 14.67 -8.22 33.99
CA GLN A 637 15.72 -7.27 34.33
C GLN A 637 15.19 -5.84 34.49
N ARG A 638 14.13 -5.49 33.82
CA ARG A 638 13.46 -4.19 33.92
C ARG A 638 12.31 -4.15 34.94
N GLY A 639 12.04 -5.26 35.59
CA GLY A 639 10.94 -5.37 36.56
C GLY A 639 9.54 -5.35 35.90
N MET A 640 9.46 -5.60 34.61
CA MET A 640 8.20 -5.65 33.87
C MET A 640 7.51 -7.02 33.94
N LEU A 641 8.23 -8.06 34.39
CA LEU A 641 7.74 -9.45 34.45
C LEU A 641 8.23 -10.12 35.73
N GLY A 642 7.34 -10.88 36.38
CA GLY A 642 7.66 -11.72 37.54
C GLY A 642 8.40 -13.01 37.19
N ASP A 643 8.68 -13.86 38.19
CA ASP A 643 9.44 -15.10 38.02
C ASP A 643 8.63 -16.22 37.35
N ASP A 644 7.34 -16.35 37.69
CA ASP A 644 6.44 -17.38 37.16
C ASP A 644 5.19 -16.73 36.52
N PRO A 645 5.35 -16.09 35.36
CA PRO A 645 4.27 -15.36 34.73
C PRO A 645 3.35 -16.29 33.92
N SER A 646 2.06 -16.00 33.93
CA SER A 646 1.11 -16.52 32.97
C SER A 646 1.37 -15.99 31.55
N GLU A 647 0.84 -16.67 30.52
CA GLU A 647 0.90 -16.20 29.13
C GLU A 647 0.38 -14.75 29.02
N ARG A 648 -0.74 -14.45 29.72
CA ARG A 648 -1.34 -13.11 29.68
C ARG A 648 -0.42 -12.04 30.24
N GLU A 649 0.22 -12.30 31.37
CA GLU A 649 1.19 -11.37 31.98
C GLU A 649 2.39 -11.14 31.05
N ILE A 650 2.81 -12.16 30.28
CA ILE A 650 3.88 -11.98 29.28
C ILE A 650 3.40 -11.08 28.14
N VAL A 651 2.20 -11.32 27.60
CA VAL A 651 1.62 -10.46 26.54
C VAL A 651 1.56 -9.00 27.02
N GLU A 652 1.06 -8.76 28.22
CA GLU A 652 0.99 -7.40 28.80
C GLU A 652 2.37 -6.77 29.04
N ALA A 653 3.35 -7.57 29.48
CA ALA A 653 4.72 -7.10 29.68
C ALA A 653 5.40 -6.68 28.36
N LEU A 654 5.15 -7.43 27.26
CA LEU A 654 5.62 -7.07 25.93
C LEU A 654 5.01 -5.75 25.45
N HIS A 655 3.72 -5.51 25.73
CA HIS A 655 3.08 -4.25 25.40
C HIS A 655 3.58 -3.09 26.30
N ARG A 656 3.89 -3.33 27.60
CA ARG A 656 4.58 -2.35 28.45
C ARG A 656 5.96 -2.00 27.89
N TRP A 657 6.69 -2.98 27.34
CA TRP A 657 7.97 -2.71 26.68
C TRP A 657 7.83 -1.76 25.50
N VAL A 658 6.86 -2.03 24.61
CA VAL A 658 6.62 -1.16 23.45
C VAL A 658 6.08 0.22 23.89
N LEU A 659 5.24 0.28 24.92
CA LEU A 659 4.74 1.54 25.48
C LEU A 659 5.87 2.40 26.08
N ALA A 660 6.93 1.78 26.60
CA ALA A 660 8.10 2.49 27.15
C ALA A 660 9.03 3.09 26.07
N THR A 661 8.73 2.90 24.79
CA THR A 661 9.52 3.45 23.67
C THR A 661 9.17 4.92 23.42
N PRO A 662 10.06 5.70 22.80
CA PRO A 662 9.76 7.07 22.38
C PRO A 662 8.89 7.14 21.10
N ALA A 663 8.39 6.02 20.57
CA ALA A 663 7.62 5.98 19.33
C ALA A 663 6.37 6.86 19.41
N ALA A 664 6.07 7.56 18.32
CA ALA A 664 4.93 8.49 18.25
C ALA A 664 3.58 7.77 18.32
N LEU A 665 3.52 6.54 17.77
CA LEU A 665 2.32 5.72 17.76
C LEU A 665 2.63 4.31 18.26
N ILE A 666 1.68 3.73 19.02
CA ILE A 666 1.75 2.34 19.49
C ILE A 666 0.55 1.58 18.95
N GLY A 667 0.82 0.50 18.21
CA GLY A 667 -0.19 -0.41 17.67
C GLY A 667 -0.41 -1.64 18.56
N VAL A 668 -1.66 -1.97 18.82
CA VAL A 668 -2.08 -3.16 19.58
C VAL A 668 -2.94 -4.03 18.68
N SER A 669 -2.48 -5.23 18.35
CA SER A 669 -3.30 -6.18 17.58
C SER A 669 -4.56 -6.59 18.35
N LEU A 670 -5.74 -6.53 17.71
CA LEU A 670 -6.97 -7.06 18.33
C LEU A 670 -6.85 -8.57 18.63
N ALA A 671 -6.11 -9.31 17.81
CA ALA A 671 -5.81 -10.72 18.06
C ALA A 671 -5.07 -10.90 19.40
N ASP A 672 -4.07 -10.08 19.71
CA ASP A 672 -3.36 -10.10 20.99
C ASP A 672 -4.28 -9.68 22.14
N ALA A 673 -5.16 -8.71 21.90
CA ALA A 673 -6.08 -8.22 22.91
C ALA A 673 -7.02 -9.31 23.44
N VAL A 674 -7.53 -10.17 22.56
CA VAL A 674 -8.48 -11.24 22.91
C VAL A 674 -7.83 -12.60 23.14
N GLY A 675 -6.58 -12.79 22.70
CA GLY A 675 -5.81 -14.04 22.88
C GLY A 675 -5.95 -15.03 21.72
N GLU A 676 -6.27 -14.56 20.52
CA GLU A 676 -6.19 -15.36 19.29
C GLU A 676 -4.76 -15.85 19.07
N ARG A 677 -4.59 -17.04 18.53
CA ARG A 677 -3.30 -17.69 18.31
C ARG A 677 -2.98 -17.92 16.85
N ARG A 678 -4.01 -18.00 15.99
CA ARG A 678 -3.85 -18.31 14.57
C ARG A 678 -3.37 -17.08 13.81
N ALA A 679 -2.35 -17.24 12.98
CA ALA A 679 -1.89 -16.18 12.09
C ALA A 679 -2.96 -15.84 11.05
N GLN A 680 -3.12 -14.57 10.71
CA GLN A 680 -4.02 -14.12 9.64
C GLN A 680 -3.44 -14.47 8.27
N ASN A 681 -2.12 -14.39 8.15
CA ASN A 681 -1.36 -14.74 6.96
C ASN A 681 -0.16 -15.63 7.34
N GLN A 682 0.13 -16.61 6.48
CA GLN A 682 1.33 -17.41 6.53
C GLN A 682 2.12 -17.19 5.24
N PRO A 683 3.12 -16.29 5.24
CA PRO A 683 3.93 -16.03 4.06
C PRO A 683 4.53 -17.30 3.45
N GLY A 684 4.51 -17.38 2.11
CA GLY A 684 4.98 -18.56 1.38
C GLY A 684 3.94 -19.66 1.20
N THR A 685 2.65 -19.39 1.49
CA THR A 685 1.52 -20.30 1.22
C THR A 685 0.44 -19.58 0.42
N ASP A 686 -0.34 -20.35 -0.31
CA ASP A 686 -1.53 -19.89 -1.04
C ASP A 686 -2.78 -20.58 -0.47
N THR A 687 -3.09 -21.79 -0.92
CA THR A 687 -4.27 -22.57 -0.49
C THR A 687 -3.99 -23.52 0.66
N GLU A 688 -2.72 -23.76 0.99
CA GLU A 688 -2.28 -24.70 2.03
C GLU A 688 -2.61 -24.23 3.44
N TYR A 689 -2.82 -22.93 3.61
CA TYR A 689 -3.26 -22.29 4.84
C TYR A 689 -4.46 -21.36 4.54
N PRO A 690 -5.44 -21.22 5.44
CA PRO A 690 -6.60 -20.34 5.21
C PRO A 690 -6.24 -18.87 5.38
N ASN A 691 -5.26 -18.39 4.58
CA ASN A 691 -4.80 -17.00 4.57
C ASN A 691 -5.98 -16.04 4.40
N TRP A 692 -6.01 -15.01 5.25
CA TRP A 692 -7.00 -13.93 5.20
C TRP A 692 -8.46 -14.40 5.43
N LYS A 693 -8.66 -15.60 5.95
CA LYS A 693 -9.97 -16.20 6.21
C LYS A 693 -10.21 -16.53 7.70
N ILE A 694 -9.32 -16.10 8.58
CA ILE A 694 -9.37 -16.42 10.01
C ILE A 694 -10.29 -15.42 10.72
N PRO A 695 -11.42 -15.88 11.33
CA PRO A 695 -12.24 -15.01 12.17
C PRO A 695 -11.54 -14.73 13.51
N LEU A 696 -11.87 -13.62 14.14
CA LEU A 696 -11.35 -13.27 15.45
C LEU A 696 -11.94 -14.22 16.50
N THR A 697 -11.07 -14.99 17.21
CA THR A 697 -11.48 -15.85 18.32
C THR A 697 -10.68 -15.55 19.57
N ASP A 698 -11.17 -16.02 20.71
CA ASP A 698 -10.42 -16.02 21.96
C ASP A 698 -9.46 -17.21 22.04
N SER A 699 -8.76 -17.32 23.18
CA SER A 699 -7.81 -18.40 23.45
C SER A 699 -8.44 -19.80 23.52
N SER A 700 -9.77 -19.90 23.62
CA SER A 700 -10.51 -21.18 23.58
C SER A 700 -10.97 -21.56 22.17
N GLY A 701 -10.81 -20.67 21.20
CA GLY A 701 -11.31 -20.82 19.83
C GLY A 701 -12.76 -20.37 19.63
N ALA A 702 -13.39 -19.76 20.63
CA ALA A 702 -14.72 -19.18 20.50
C ALA A 702 -14.65 -17.83 19.78
N VAL A 703 -15.56 -17.59 18.83
CA VAL A 703 -15.64 -16.33 18.09
C VAL A 703 -15.91 -15.16 19.03
N VAL A 704 -15.14 -14.10 18.89
CA VAL A 704 -15.35 -12.84 19.62
C VAL A 704 -16.04 -11.85 18.70
N LEU A 705 -17.31 -11.58 18.98
CA LEU A 705 -18.11 -10.62 18.24
C LEU A 705 -17.89 -9.19 18.76
N VAL A 706 -18.11 -8.19 17.91
CA VAL A 706 -18.03 -6.76 18.28
C VAL A 706 -18.95 -6.45 19.46
N ASP A 707 -20.13 -7.06 19.47
CA ASP A 707 -21.13 -6.94 20.55
C ASP A 707 -20.57 -7.27 21.95
N ASP A 708 -19.61 -8.22 22.03
CA ASP A 708 -19.05 -8.71 23.28
C ASP A 708 -17.57 -8.28 23.47
N LEU A 709 -16.96 -7.70 22.43
CA LEU A 709 -15.53 -7.39 22.37
C LEU A 709 -15.07 -6.48 23.50
N PHE A 710 -15.83 -5.40 23.77
CA PHE A 710 -15.47 -4.40 24.75
C PHE A 710 -15.94 -4.72 26.18
N ASP A 711 -16.48 -5.91 26.41
CA ASP A 711 -16.72 -6.53 27.71
C ASP A 711 -15.71 -7.68 27.99
N ASN A 712 -14.84 -7.99 27.01
CA ASN A 712 -13.79 -9.00 27.14
C ASN A 712 -12.72 -8.53 28.14
N GLN A 713 -12.52 -9.32 29.22
CA GLN A 713 -11.62 -8.97 30.31
C GLN A 713 -10.14 -8.91 29.87
N ARG A 714 -9.74 -9.72 28.89
CA ARG A 714 -8.36 -9.68 28.36
C ARG A 714 -8.11 -8.39 27.60
N LEU A 715 -9.07 -7.95 26.77
CA LEU A 715 -8.99 -6.69 26.05
C LEU A 715 -8.93 -5.49 27.03
N LEU A 716 -9.82 -5.48 28.02
CA LEU A 716 -9.85 -4.38 29.02
C LEU A 716 -8.58 -4.32 29.87
N SER A 717 -8.02 -5.47 30.26
CA SER A 717 -6.76 -5.55 30.99
C SER A 717 -5.59 -4.98 30.15
N LEU A 718 -5.53 -5.32 28.86
CA LEU A 718 -4.49 -4.78 27.98
C LEU A 718 -4.68 -3.27 27.73
N ALA A 719 -5.92 -2.81 27.57
CA ALA A 719 -6.21 -1.39 27.45
C ALA A 719 -5.79 -0.60 28.70
N ALA A 720 -5.97 -1.17 29.92
CA ALA A 720 -5.46 -0.57 31.16
C ALA A 720 -3.95 -0.42 31.11
N VAL A 721 -3.21 -1.45 30.69
CA VAL A 721 -1.75 -1.39 30.49
C VAL A 721 -1.37 -0.26 29.53
N MET A 722 -2.08 -0.12 28.41
CA MET A 722 -1.79 0.92 27.42
C MET A 722 -2.07 2.34 27.93
N ASN A 723 -2.94 2.48 28.91
CA ASN A 723 -3.22 3.75 29.61
C ASN A 723 -2.34 3.99 30.84
N GLY A 724 -1.34 3.12 31.10
CA GLY A 724 -0.39 3.29 32.20
C GLY A 724 -0.89 2.84 33.57
N HIS A 725 -1.87 1.93 33.59
CA HIS A 725 -2.46 1.37 34.83
C HIS A 725 -2.01 -0.07 35.07
#